data_eb697e801a3b82ede9ebdec77a93bf5f
#
_entry.id   eb697e801a3b82ede9ebdec77a93bf5f
#
_cell.length_a   1.000
_cell.length_b   1.000
_cell.length_c   1.000
_cell.angle_alpha   90.00
_cell.angle_beta   90.00
_cell.angle_gamma   90.00
#
_symmetry.space_group_name_H-M   'P 1'
#
loop_
_entity.id
_entity.type
_entity.pdbx_description
1 polymer ?
#
loop_
_entity_poly.entity_id
_entity_poly.type
_entity_poly.pdbx_seq_one_letter_code
_entity_poly.pdbx_strand_id
1 'polypeptide(L)'
;MRMTKFLLCFIPLLTAISGFSADRDFRTRTGNVINGDVVQYFEDGTILLKRSNDNQLFRIDLSIFTDDDQAFVKNNFPPNHDALPTFTRPLSDRDLAINAQFIDRIIETKLRSYNQRPNKEISNETFLRRAYLKIIGRIPTLEETQEFLSQRDRKARGQLIDKLLASDGYNKNWYIYWADILRAKTRVNNKYSDGYPFVRYLKDSIAANKPYDKWVKEMLSSTGPMWERGNGAVGYFYRDQGMGLDNMANTVRVFLGTSLECAQCHDHPFDRWTQKQFYEMAAFTNGVGNVSSKNDQLKALNKMARAAQKENEEERNQIRRAFEYVTVILNPGLDDLGKGEIALPNDYQYDNAKPGEKLEAKTIFGLVLELDENLEEKGSRASYASWLASPDNPRFSTVVANRLWKTAFGIGLIEPVDNMYDDTLPTHPKLMLHLEKLMVALDYDMKEFLRIVYNTKAFQRATPSREINSRDTKDESMPMEIKWVIAGPNPNFPKRGAAPYFYQGPVMERMSGEQLWDSLVSLNYPDLDTRINSRTPEDGFDRFERYSQMEAQGIFDEVMERYNAKRQATDMAMGPKTAPINKKCPIKTGRDANPNITAKNAKGETVAFCCNGCKNKFTAALPPSVKKAAMASKKVGPLNEMCPVKPDRRADPSITAKDSKGETVAFCCNGCKNKFAASQPAPNSAMSGMNMASNSPSGSDSNKRKGTPTKDLKSLRASEVGDPAPRGHLILQFGGSPRDQIQVSHKEAAVNQVLAMINGYVEKNLVNNKKSVTLNKVAEGSSIEDKINLSFLAILQRKPNASELKDFKEMINQLKVDDFHKDIVWALLNSHEFMFVQ
;
A
#
# COMPACT_ATOMS: atom_id res chain seq x y z
N MET A 1 4.12 -63.04 54.34
CA MET A 1 5.28 -62.76 53.41
C MET A 1 4.74 -62.33 52.07
N ARG A 2 5.25 -61.20 51.56
CA ARG A 2 4.97 -60.36 50.39
C ARG A 2 3.95 -59.25 50.59
N MET A 3 4.54 -58.08 50.87
CA MET A 3 3.92 -56.77 50.82
C MET A 3 3.64 -56.40 49.37
N THR A 4 2.39 -55.99 49.07
CA THR A 4 2.02 -55.40 47.83
C THR A 4 1.92 -53.88 48.06
N LYS A 5 2.82 -53.13 47.45
CA LYS A 5 2.84 -51.66 47.52
C LYS A 5 1.69 -51.07 46.70
N PHE A 6 0.78 -50.38 47.36
CA PHE A 6 -0.19 -49.49 46.72
C PHE A 6 0.53 -48.23 46.25
N LEU A 7 0.53 -48.02 44.95
CA LEU A 7 0.98 -46.81 44.30
C LEU A 7 -0.19 -45.80 44.32
N LEU A 8 -0.14 -44.84 45.24
CA LEU A 8 -1.06 -43.73 45.24
C LEU A 8 -0.67 -42.78 44.06
N CYS A 9 -1.45 -42.81 42.99
CA CYS A 9 -1.45 -41.77 42.00
C CYS A 9 -1.99 -40.45 42.59
N PHE A 10 -1.12 -39.52 42.86
CA PHE A 10 -1.52 -38.12 43.09
C PHE A 10 -2.04 -37.54 41.78
N ILE A 11 -3.37 -37.41 41.71
CA ILE A 11 -4.02 -36.52 40.74
C ILE A 11 -3.91 -35.12 41.33
N PRO A 12 -3.21 -34.17 40.70
CA PRO A 12 -3.32 -32.81 41.18
C PRO A 12 -4.72 -32.32 40.83
N LEU A 13 -5.48 -32.05 41.87
CA LEU A 13 -6.75 -31.34 41.82
C LEU A 13 -6.51 -30.01 41.15
N LEU A 14 -6.94 -29.86 39.89
CA LEU A 14 -7.05 -28.55 39.26
C LEU A 14 -8.16 -27.78 40.01
N THR A 15 -7.77 -27.05 41.04
CA THR A 15 -8.63 -26.01 41.60
C THR A 15 -8.82 -24.96 40.51
N ALA A 16 -10.03 -24.91 40.00
CA ALA A 16 -10.50 -23.78 39.22
C ALA A 16 -10.25 -22.52 40.03
N ILE A 17 -9.29 -21.72 39.62
CA ILE A 17 -9.12 -20.35 40.10
C ILE A 17 -10.28 -19.55 39.50
N SER A 18 -11.40 -19.54 40.22
CA SER A 18 -12.45 -18.54 40.05
C SER A 18 -11.78 -17.18 40.26
N GLY A 19 -11.92 -16.28 39.25
CA GLY A 19 -11.33 -14.97 39.28
C GLY A 19 -11.66 -14.22 40.56
N PHE A 20 -10.64 -13.89 41.30
CA PHE A 20 -10.69 -12.82 42.27
C PHE A 20 -10.44 -11.52 41.51
N SER A 21 -11.51 -10.93 40.97
CA SER A 21 -11.56 -9.49 40.69
C SER A 21 -11.73 -8.82 42.04
N ALA A 22 -10.68 -8.30 42.58
CA ALA A 22 -10.74 -7.43 43.75
C ALA A 22 -10.07 -6.14 43.35
N ASP A 23 -10.87 -5.09 43.11
CA ASP A 23 -10.39 -3.72 43.11
C ASP A 23 -9.54 -3.51 44.39
N ARG A 24 -8.24 -3.40 44.17
CA ARG A 24 -7.26 -3.22 45.26
C ARG A 24 -6.53 -1.91 45.12
N ASP A 25 -6.30 -1.25 46.22
CA ASP A 25 -5.42 -0.08 46.35
C ASP A 25 -3.96 -0.56 46.39
N PHE A 26 -3.24 -0.38 45.30
CA PHE A 26 -1.78 -0.61 45.21
C PHE A 26 -1.05 0.66 45.62
N ARG A 27 -0.17 0.57 46.61
CA ARG A 27 0.59 1.72 47.09
C ARG A 27 2.01 1.71 46.53
N THR A 28 2.42 2.80 45.92
CA THR A 28 3.81 2.98 45.52
C THR A 28 4.68 3.31 46.71
N ARG A 29 5.98 3.04 46.64
CA ARG A 29 6.97 3.43 47.67
C ARG A 29 7.05 4.93 47.87
N THR A 30 6.57 5.74 46.93
CA THR A 30 6.46 7.20 46.97
C THR A 30 5.15 7.70 47.61
N GLY A 31 4.27 6.78 48.00
CA GLY A 31 3.01 7.08 48.70
C GLY A 31 1.79 7.27 47.79
N ASN A 32 1.96 7.19 46.48
CA ASN A 32 0.83 7.25 45.55
C ASN A 32 0.02 5.95 45.64
N VAL A 33 -1.32 6.06 45.47
CA VAL A 33 -2.23 4.92 45.48
C VAL A 33 -2.82 4.78 44.09
N ILE A 34 -2.78 3.55 43.54
CA ILE A 34 -3.41 3.18 42.30
C ILE A 34 -4.44 2.09 42.63
N ASN A 35 -5.72 2.41 42.45
CA ASN A 35 -6.79 1.42 42.59
C ASN A 35 -6.94 0.68 41.30
N GLY A 36 -6.87 -0.68 41.32
CA GLY A 36 -6.96 -1.50 40.11
C GLY A 36 -6.85 -2.98 40.35
N ASP A 37 -7.02 -3.74 39.27
CA ASP A 37 -6.89 -5.18 39.22
C ASP A 37 -5.61 -5.59 38.50
N VAL A 38 -4.89 -6.58 39.06
CA VAL A 38 -3.77 -7.22 38.38
C VAL A 38 -4.30 -8.17 37.31
N VAL A 39 -4.12 -7.81 36.07
CA VAL A 39 -4.50 -8.67 34.92
C VAL A 39 -3.46 -9.77 34.72
N GLN A 40 -2.17 -9.45 34.92
CA GLN A 40 -1.07 -10.38 34.70
C GLN A 40 0.19 -9.98 35.47
N TYR A 41 0.95 -10.95 35.94
CA TYR A 41 2.30 -10.81 36.46
C TYR A 41 3.29 -11.50 35.50
N PHE A 42 4.40 -10.83 35.19
CA PHE A 42 5.42 -11.30 34.22
C PHE A 42 6.70 -11.73 34.93
N GLU A 43 7.48 -12.60 34.31
CA GLU A 43 8.77 -13.08 34.82
C GLU A 43 9.83 -11.99 34.94
N ASP A 44 9.73 -10.93 34.13
CA ASP A 44 10.61 -9.76 34.17
C ASP A 44 10.34 -8.84 35.39
N GLY A 45 9.44 -9.22 36.27
CA GLY A 45 9.09 -8.44 37.46
C GLY A 45 8.08 -7.34 37.21
N THR A 46 7.53 -7.22 36.01
CA THR A 46 6.45 -6.27 35.69
C THR A 46 5.06 -6.87 35.91
N ILE A 47 4.06 -6.01 36.11
CA ILE A 47 2.64 -6.38 36.14
C ILE A 47 1.87 -5.61 35.09
N LEU A 48 0.82 -6.22 34.55
CA LEU A 48 -0.23 -5.55 33.82
C LEU A 48 -1.35 -5.21 34.82
N LEU A 49 -1.49 -3.94 35.18
CA LEU A 49 -2.49 -3.44 36.11
C LEU A 49 -3.59 -2.72 35.33
N LYS A 50 -4.84 -3.13 35.55
CA LYS A 50 -6.03 -2.45 35.06
C LYS A 50 -6.51 -1.47 36.14
N ARG A 51 -6.45 -0.18 35.88
CA ARG A 51 -6.89 0.85 36.84
C ARG A 51 -8.43 0.93 36.86
N SER A 52 -9.03 0.94 38.06
CA SER A 52 -10.49 0.79 38.22
C SER A 52 -11.31 2.01 37.79
N ASN A 53 -10.74 3.21 37.89
CA ASN A 53 -11.47 4.46 37.60
C ASN A 53 -11.67 4.72 36.08
N ASP A 54 -10.82 4.19 35.24
CA ASP A 54 -10.83 4.46 33.79
C ASP A 54 -10.56 3.21 32.93
N ASN A 55 -10.44 2.04 33.56
CA ASN A 55 -10.14 0.76 32.94
C ASN A 55 -8.81 0.74 32.14
N GLN A 56 -7.93 1.72 32.33
CA GLN A 56 -6.65 1.75 31.64
C GLN A 56 -5.73 0.62 32.10
N LEU A 57 -5.00 0.04 31.17
CA LEU A 57 -3.99 -0.99 31.40
C LEU A 57 -2.61 -0.34 31.46
N PHE A 58 -1.89 -0.60 32.54
CA PHE A 58 -0.52 -0.12 32.73
C PHE A 58 0.41 -1.31 32.91
N ARG A 59 1.46 -1.38 32.11
CA ARG A 59 2.58 -2.25 32.42
C ARG A 59 3.51 -1.52 33.36
N ILE A 60 3.63 -2.01 34.56
CA ILE A 60 4.29 -1.33 35.69
C ILE A 60 5.30 -2.29 36.30
N ASP A 61 6.51 -1.79 36.59
CA ASP A 61 7.49 -2.56 37.35
C ASP A 61 6.93 -2.80 38.80
N LEU A 62 6.87 -4.05 39.19
CA LEU A 62 6.33 -4.42 40.49
C LEU A 62 7.15 -3.84 41.64
N SER A 63 8.43 -3.55 41.42
CA SER A 63 9.35 -2.99 42.43
C SER A 63 8.98 -1.59 42.93
N ILE A 64 8.17 -0.84 42.17
CA ILE A 64 7.71 0.50 42.57
C ILE A 64 6.68 0.45 43.69
N PHE A 65 6.01 -0.68 43.92
CA PHE A 65 5.01 -0.86 44.94
C PHE A 65 5.62 -1.27 46.28
N THR A 66 4.83 -1.12 47.34
CA THR A 66 5.23 -1.57 48.67
C THR A 66 5.48 -3.07 48.71
N ASP A 67 6.28 -3.53 49.70
CA ASP A 67 6.62 -4.93 49.84
C ASP A 67 5.38 -5.82 50.04
N ASP A 68 4.34 -5.29 50.71
CA ASP A 68 3.05 -5.96 50.91
C ASP A 68 2.29 -6.15 49.61
N ASP A 69 2.29 -5.16 48.73
CA ASP A 69 1.65 -5.25 47.42
C ASP A 69 2.44 -6.16 46.47
N GLN A 70 3.77 -6.11 46.53
CA GLN A 70 4.60 -7.05 45.80
C GLN A 70 4.36 -8.50 46.26
N ALA A 71 4.28 -8.72 47.56
CA ALA A 71 3.98 -10.04 48.10
C ALA A 71 2.58 -10.51 47.68
N PHE A 72 1.58 -9.61 47.73
CA PHE A 72 0.25 -9.92 47.24
C PHE A 72 0.25 -10.39 45.79
N VAL A 73 0.90 -9.64 44.88
CA VAL A 73 0.99 -10.03 43.47
C VAL A 73 1.70 -11.37 43.30
N LYS A 74 2.88 -11.54 43.92
CA LYS A 74 3.67 -12.77 43.81
C LYS A 74 2.94 -14.01 44.34
N ASN A 75 2.12 -13.85 45.38
CA ASN A 75 1.39 -14.94 45.99
C ASN A 75 0.08 -15.31 45.26
N ASN A 76 -0.59 -14.32 44.68
CA ASN A 76 -1.92 -14.53 44.08
C ASN A 76 -1.88 -14.63 42.54
N PHE A 77 -0.84 -14.09 41.92
CA PHE A 77 -0.64 -14.10 40.47
C PHE A 77 0.71 -14.76 40.18
N PRO A 78 0.77 -16.09 40.02
CA PRO A 78 2.02 -16.74 39.64
C PRO A 78 2.52 -16.10 38.34
N PRO A 79 3.83 -15.85 38.21
CA PRO A 79 4.38 -15.32 36.98
C PRO A 79 3.96 -16.20 35.80
N ASN A 80 3.62 -15.57 34.72
CA ASN A 80 3.19 -16.30 33.54
C ASN A 80 4.37 -17.10 33.00
N HIS A 81 4.42 -18.39 33.34
CA HIS A 81 5.42 -19.34 32.87
C HIS A 81 5.22 -19.80 31.42
N ASP A 82 4.32 -19.16 30.67
CA ASP A 82 4.26 -19.33 29.23
C ASP A 82 5.49 -18.60 28.62
N ALA A 83 6.69 -19.01 29.03
CA ALA A 83 7.91 -18.64 28.35
C ALA A 83 7.74 -19.01 26.88
N LEU A 84 8.13 -18.10 25.98
CA LEU A 84 8.23 -18.46 24.58
C LEU A 84 9.10 -19.69 24.47
N PRO A 85 8.70 -20.69 23.67
CA PRO A 85 9.60 -21.79 23.37
C PRO A 85 10.93 -21.21 22.88
N THR A 86 12.03 -21.59 23.51
CA THR A 86 13.35 -21.22 23.01
C THR A 86 13.58 -21.85 21.65
N PHE A 87 13.99 -21.07 20.66
CA PHE A 87 14.27 -21.56 19.32
C PHE A 87 15.59 -21.00 18.79
N THR A 88 16.24 -21.79 17.94
CA THR A 88 17.43 -21.36 17.20
C THR A 88 17.04 -20.74 15.88
N ARG A 89 17.91 -19.94 15.30
CA ARG A 89 17.69 -19.33 13.98
C ARG A 89 18.61 -19.96 12.94
N PRO A 90 18.11 -20.22 11.74
CA PRO A 90 16.70 -20.19 11.30
C PRO A 90 15.86 -21.22 12.07
N LEU A 91 14.54 -20.97 12.15
CA LEU A 91 13.59 -21.87 12.83
C LEU A 91 13.63 -23.27 12.22
N SER A 92 13.89 -24.26 13.08
CA SER A 92 13.73 -25.67 12.70
C SER A 92 12.25 -26.03 12.49
N ASP A 93 11.96 -27.09 11.73
CA ASP A 93 10.58 -27.62 11.56
C ASP A 93 9.94 -27.94 12.91
N ARG A 94 10.74 -28.38 13.88
CA ARG A 94 10.28 -28.67 15.23
C ARG A 94 9.86 -27.41 15.97
N ASP A 95 10.68 -26.36 15.94
CA ASP A 95 10.39 -25.10 16.63
C ASP A 95 9.20 -24.39 15.98
N LEU A 96 9.10 -24.43 14.64
CA LEU A 96 7.94 -23.98 13.90
C LEU A 96 6.66 -24.67 14.39
N ALA A 97 6.67 -25.98 14.47
CA ALA A 97 5.50 -26.77 14.92
C ALA A 97 5.13 -26.46 16.37
N ILE A 98 6.11 -26.32 17.27
CA ILE A 98 5.89 -26.00 18.69
C ILE A 98 5.22 -24.63 18.82
N ASN A 99 5.72 -23.59 18.12
CA ASN A 99 5.16 -22.26 18.20
C ASN A 99 3.76 -22.18 17.60
N ALA A 100 3.52 -22.80 16.44
CA ALA A 100 2.19 -22.88 15.85
C ALA A 100 1.18 -23.61 16.77
N GLN A 101 1.57 -24.73 17.37
CA GLN A 101 0.72 -25.46 18.32
C GLN A 101 0.46 -24.66 19.60
N PHE A 102 1.39 -23.83 20.03
CA PHE A 102 1.20 -22.98 21.21
C PHE A 102 0.12 -21.93 20.96
N ILE A 103 0.15 -21.25 19.78
CA ILE A 103 -0.90 -20.34 19.35
C ILE A 103 -2.26 -21.05 19.29
N ASP A 104 -2.32 -22.23 18.66
CA ASP A 104 -3.55 -23.03 18.59
C ASP A 104 -4.10 -23.37 19.98
N ARG A 105 -3.25 -23.74 20.92
CA ARG A 105 -3.63 -24.05 22.30
C ARG A 105 -4.25 -22.84 23.00
N ILE A 106 -3.66 -21.65 22.84
CA ILE A 106 -4.21 -20.39 23.39
C ILE A 106 -5.62 -20.18 22.85
N ILE A 107 -5.80 -20.24 21.52
CA ILE A 107 -7.10 -20.04 20.85
C ILE A 107 -8.12 -21.09 21.32
N GLU A 108 -7.74 -22.37 21.34
CA GLU A 108 -8.66 -23.45 21.72
C GLU A 108 -9.06 -23.39 23.20
N THR A 109 -8.15 -22.91 24.06
CA THR A 109 -8.47 -22.72 25.47
C THR A 109 -9.52 -21.61 25.63
N LYS A 110 -9.39 -20.51 24.91
CA LYS A 110 -10.38 -19.43 24.90
C LYS A 110 -11.72 -19.92 24.35
N LEU A 111 -11.74 -20.63 23.23
CA LEU A 111 -12.96 -21.19 22.68
C LEU A 111 -13.68 -22.10 23.68
N ARG A 112 -12.94 -22.98 24.37
CA ARG A 112 -13.52 -23.89 25.40
C ARG A 112 -14.13 -23.11 26.56
N SER A 113 -13.52 -22.03 27.02
CA SER A 113 -14.06 -21.19 28.11
C SER A 113 -15.40 -20.53 27.76
N TYR A 114 -15.71 -20.40 26.47
CA TYR A 114 -16.99 -19.90 25.96
C TYR A 114 -17.88 -20.98 25.35
N ASN A 115 -17.64 -22.27 25.67
CA ASN A 115 -18.36 -23.41 25.11
C ASN A 115 -18.40 -23.45 23.58
N GLN A 116 -17.43 -22.84 22.93
CA GLN A 116 -17.30 -22.83 21.49
C GLN A 116 -16.33 -23.92 21.01
N ARG A 117 -16.51 -24.34 19.77
CA ARG A 117 -15.63 -25.30 19.10
C ARG A 117 -14.89 -24.65 17.96
N PRO A 118 -13.64 -25.04 17.69
CA PRO A 118 -12.95 -24.63 16.47
C PRO A 118 -13.69 -25.16 15.25
N ASN A 119 -13.66 -24.42 14.15
CA ASN A 119 -14.21 -24.87 12.88
C ASN A 119 -13.42 -26.06 12.34
N LYS A 120 -14.04 -26.81 11.43
CA LYS A 120 -13.37 -27.93 10.75
C LYS A 120 -12.20 -27.44 9.90
N GLU A 121 -11.21 -28.29 9.76
CA GLU A 121 -10.12 -28.06 8.82
C GLU A 121 -10.64 -28.03 7.37
N ILE A 122 -10.08 -27.12 6.57
CA ILE A 122 -10.44 -26.97 5.16
C ILE A 122 -9.76 -28.02 4.28
N SER A 123 -10.35 -28.28 3.10
CA SER A 123 -9.77 -29.16 2.09
C SER A 123 -8.45 -28.59 1.53
N ASN A 124 -7.68 -29.42 0.85
CA ASN A 124 -6.43 -28.98 0.19
C ASN A 124 -6.68 -27.95 -0.91
N GLU A 125 -7.81 -28.04 -1.61
CA GLU A 125 -8.23 -27.07 -2.62
C GLU A 125 -8.45 -25.69 -2.01
N THR A 126 -9.23 -25.61 -0.94
CA THR A 126 -9.49 -24.36 -0.23
C THR A 126 -8.22 -23.81 0.42
N PHE A 127 -7.38 -24.68 0.99
CA PHE A 127 -6.10 -24.29 1.57
C PHE A 127 -5.16 -23.70 0.51
N LEU A 128 -5.03 -24.36 -0.62
CA LEU A 128 -4.20 -23.89 -1.75
C LEU A 128 -4.58 -22.45 -2.15
N ARG A 129 -5.87 -22.24 -2.42
CA ARG A 129 -6.39 -20.94 -2.79
C ARG A 129 -6.12 -19.87 -1.73
N ARG A 130 -6.41 -20.18 -0.46
CA ARG A 130 -6.16 -19.29 0.68
C ARG A 130 -4.67 -18.92 0.79
N ALA A 131 -3.79 -19.91 0.76
CA ALA A 131 -2.35 -19.72 0.88
C ALA A 131 -1.82 -18.81 -0.24
N TYR A 132 -2.19 -19.05 -1.49
CA TYR A 132 -1.78 -18.21 -2.61
C TYR A 132 -2.27 -16.76 -2.46
N LEU A 133 -3.55 -16.55 -2.16
CA LEU A 133 -4.12 -15.21 -2.04
C LEU A 133 -3.57 -14.45 -0.83
N LYS A 134 -3.34 -15.12 0.31
CA LYS A 134 -2.82 -14.48 1.53
C LYS A 134 -1.31 -14.23 1.48
N ILE A 135 -0.53 -15.13 0.89
CA ILE A 135 0.93 -15.03 0.88
C ILE A 135 1.43 -14.25 -0.33
N ILE A 136 0.97 -14.59 -1.53
CA ILE A 136 1.49 -13.98 -2.77
C ILE A 136 0.48 -13.11 -3.53
N GLY A 137 -0.79 -13.03 -3.07
CA GLY A 137 -1.76 -12.07 -3.58
C GLY A 137 -2.36 -12.38 -4.95
N ARG A 138 -2.32 -13.63 -5.41
CA ARG A 138 -2.99 -14.12 -6.63
C ARG A 138 -3.50 -15.54 -6.44
N ILE A 139 -4.38 -15.99 -7.32
CA ILE A 139 -4.72 -17.43 -7.40
C ILE A 139 -3.54 -18.23 -7.98
N PRO A 140 -3.42 -19.53 -7.65
CA PRO A 140 -2.45 -20.41 -8.32
C PRO A 140 -2.82 -20.59 -9.80
N THR A 141 -1.83 -20.84 -10.63
CA THR A 141 -2.04 -21.27 -12.02
C THR A 141 -2.63 -22.69 -12.07
N LEU A 142 -3.08 -23.11 -13.24
CA LEU A 142 -3.59 -24.47 -13.41
C LEU A 142 -2.51 -25.52 -13.06
N GLU A 143 -1.26 -25.28 -13.47
CA GLU A 143 -0.13 -26.18 -13.19
C GLU A 143 0.19 -26.23 -11.69
N GLU A 144 0.27 -25.06 -11.04
CA GLU A 144 0.49 -24.97 -9.59
C GLU A 144 -0.63 -25.68 -8.82
N THR A 145 -1.87 -25.60 -9.32
CA THR A 145 -3.03 -26.29 -8.74
C THR A 145 -2.89 -27.81 -8.88
N GLN A 146 -2.58 -28.29 -10.09
CA GLN A 146 -2.42 -29.72 -10.36
C GLN A 146 -1.22 -30.30 -9.60
N GLU A 147 -0.08 -29.58 -9.59
CA GLU A 147 1.12 -29.98 -8.83
C GLU A 147 0.80 -30.21 -7.36
N PHE A 148 0.18 -29.22 -6.69
CA PHE A 148 -0.11 -29.33 -5.28
C PHE A 148 -1.17 -30.41 -4.95
N LEU A 149 -2.25 -30.49 -5.72
CA LEU A 149 -3.32 -31.46 -5.48
C LEU A 149 -2.91 -32.91 -5.79
N SER A 150 -1.85 -33.14 -6.55
CA SER A 150 -1.27 -34.46 -6.78
C SER A 150 -0.44 -34.99 -5.61
N GLN A 151 0.01 -34.11 -4.71
CA GLN A 151 0.85 -34.47 -3.58
C GLN A 151 0.05 -35.23 -2.51
N ARG A 152 0.64 -36.29 -1.96
CA ARG A 152 0.07 -37.09 -0.89
C ARG A 152 0.81 -36.94 0.44
N ASP A 153 1.84 -36.11 0.47
CA ASP A 153 2.66 -35.89 1.67
C ASP A 153 1.86 -35.08 2.72
N ARG A 154 1.90 -35.52 3.97
CA ARG A 154 1.31 -34.81 5.12
C ARG A 154 1.97 -33.45 5.35
N LYS A 155 3.20 -33.25 4.89
CA LYS A 155 3.93 -31.98 4.98
C LYS A 155 3.65 -31.03 3.82
N ALA A 156 2.86 -31.42 2.82
CA ALA A 156 2.63 -30.63 1.60
C ALA A 156 2.16 -29.20 1.87
N ARG A 157 1.32 -28.99 2.88
CA ARG A 157 0.85 -27.62 3.25
C ARG A 157 1.98 -26.75 3.81
N GLY A 158 2.81 -27.26 4.70
CA GLY A 158 3.97 -26.56 5.23
C GLY A 158 5.00 -26.24 4.14
N GLN A 159 5.30 -27.23 3.28
CA GLN A 159 6.19 -27.05 2.12
C GLN A 159 5.65 -26.00 1.14
N LEU A 160 4.33 -25.93 0.92
CA LEU A 160 3.72 -24.89 0.10
C LEU A 160 3.89 -23.51 0.73
N ILE A 161 3.64 -23.37 2.04
CA ILE A 161 3.86 -22.10 2.77
C ILE A 161 5.31 -21.64 2.57
N ASP A 162 6.29 -22.51 2.78
CA ASP A 162 7.71 -22.20 2.62
C ASP A 162 8.05 -21.79 1.19
N LYS A 163 7.55 -22.53 0.18
CA LYS A 163 7.69 -22.21 -1.25
C LYS A 163 7.15 -20.82 -1.57
N LEU A 164 5.97 -20.48 -1.07
CA LEU A 164 5.33 -19.19 -1.34
C LEU A 164 6.04 -18.04 -0.63
N LEU A 165 6.46 -18.20 0.62
CA LEU A 165 7.21 -17.20 1.38
C LEU A 165 8.59 -16.89 0.78
N ALA A 166 9.20 -17.86 0.10
CA ALA A 166 10.49 -17.69 -0.59
C ALA A 166 10.37 -17.08 -2.00
N SER A 167 9.15 -16.91 -2.52
CA SER A 167 8.91 -16.50 -3.91
C SER A 167 8.97 -15.00 -4.15
N ASP A 168 9.23 -14.58 -5.39
CA ASP A 168 9.08 -13.19 -5.83
C ASP A 168 7.63 -12.70 -5.69
N GLY A 169 6.65 -13.60 -5.76
CA GLY A 169 5.25 -13.30 -5.52
C GLY A 169 5.01 -12.74 -4.12
N TYR A 170 5.66 -13.31 -3.10
CA TYR A 170 5.65 -12.76 -1.73
C TYR A 170 6.16 -11.32 -1.71
N ASN A 171 7.35 -11.09 -2.25
CA ASN A 171 7.96 -9.76 -2.24
C ASN A 171 7.06 -8.71 -2.88
N LYS A 172 6.41 -9.04 -4.00
CA LYS A 172 5.52 -8.15 -4.74
C LYS A 172 4.21 -7.87 -4.01
N ASN A 173 3.59 -8.88 -3.40
CA ASN A 173 2.37 -8.72 -2.62
C ASN A 173 2.60 -7.88 -1.35
N TRP A 174 3.66 -8.18 -0.61
CA TRP A 174 3.99 -7.47 0.63
C TRP A 174 4.49 -6.06 0.39
N TYR A 175 5.12 -5.81 -0.77
CA TYR A 175 5.40 -4.45 -1.19
C TYR A 175 4.10 -3.62 -1.35
N ILE A 176 3.06 -4.17 -1.99
CA ILE A 176 1.78 -3.47 -2.14
C ILE A 176 1.17 -3.14 -0.78
N TYR A 177 1.15 -4.11 0.13
CA TYR A 177 0.63 -3.93 1.49
C TYR A 177 1.33 -2.77 2.23
N TRP A 178 2.66 -2.80 2.29
CA TRP A 178 3.42 -1.75 2.97
C TRP A 178 3.42 -0.42 2.22
N ALA A 179 3.39 -0.45 0.90
CA ALA A 179 3.31 0.78 0.10
C ALA A 179 1.99 1.54 0.29
N ASP A 180 0.89 0.85 0.56
CA ASP A 180 -0.39 1.48 0.93
C ASP A 180 -0.31 2.12 2.33
N ILE A 181 0.17 1.40 3.32
CA ILE A 181 0.36 1.90 4.68
C ILE A 181 1.33 3.09 4.71
N LEU A 182 2.46 2.98 4.03
CA LEU A 182 3.52 3.99 4.00
C LEU A 182 3.30 5.05 2.92
N ARG A 183 2.18 5.03 2.22
CA ARG A 183 1.82 5.99 1.16
C ARG A 183 2.92 6.16 0.11
N ALA A 184 3.61 5.06 -0.26
CA ALA A 184 4.73 5.12 -1.19
C ALA A 184 4.27 5.44 -2.62
N LYS A 185 4.81 6.52 -3.20
CA LYS A 185 4.50 7.00 -4.55
C LYS A 185 5.75 7.18 -5.38
N THR A 186 5.66 6.87 -6.66
CA THR A 186 6.74 7.17 -7.62
C THR A 186 6.89 8.67 -7.86
N ARG A 187 5.79 9.45 -7.72
CA ARG A 187 5.76 10.90 -7.88
C ARG A 187 5.22 11.56 -6.62
N VAL A 188 6.03 12.37 -5.99
CA VAL A 188 5.66 13.09 -4.75
C VAL A 188 5.25 14.54 -5.08
N ASN A 189 6.12 15.30 -5.74
CA ASN A 189 5.91 16.71 -6.02
C ASN A 189 5.38 16.99 -7.45
N ASN A 190 4.57 16.11 -8.01
CA ASN A 190 4.15 16.15 -9.42
C ASN A 190 5.31 16.13 -10.43
N LYS A 191 6.54 15.92 -9.96
CA LYS A 191 7.73 15.74 -10.79
C LYS A 191 7.88 14.30 -11.20
N TYR A 192 8.55 14.08 -12.30
CA TYR A 192 8.72 12.77 -12.87
C TYR A 192 9.65 11.92 -11.98
N SER A 193 9.14 10.88 -11.36
CA SER A 193 9.87 9.85 -10.60
C SER A 193 10.63 10.28 -9.34
N ASP A 194 10.38 11.44 -8.78
CA ASP A 194 11.10 11.93 -7.59
C ASP A 194 10.91 11.07 -6.32
N GLY A 195 9.86 10.27 -6.22
CA GLY A 195 9.63 9.32 -5.12
C GLY A 195 10.11 7.89 -5.40
N TYR A 196 10.66 7.62 -6.59
CA TYR A 196 11.05 6.27 -6.98
C TYR A 196 12.09 5.60 -6.06
N PRO A 197 13.11 6.29 -5.54
CA PRO A 197 14.08 5.67 -4.63
C PRO A 197 13.45 5.09 -3.37
N PHE A 198 12.41 5.72 -2.82
CA PHE A 198 11.68 5.16 -1.68
C PHE A 198 10.90 3.90 -2.04
N VAL A 199 10.24 3.90 -3.20
CA VAL A 199 9.59 2.70 -3.75
C VAL A 199 10.60 1.55 -3.90
N ARG A 200 11.79 1.86 -4.43
CA ARG A 200 12.88 0.88 -4.60
C ARG A 200 13.39 0.37 -3.26
N TYR A 201 13.63 1.27 -2.29
CA TYR A 201 14.06 0.91 -0.95
C TYR A 201 13.09 -0.08 -0.27
N LEU A 202 11.77 0.15 -0.36
CA LEU A 202 10.78 -0.76 0.20
C LEU A 202 10.83 -2.14 -0.48
N LYS A 203 10.88 -2.17 -1.81
CA LYS A 203 10.99 -3.44 -2.57
C LYS A 203 12.23 -4.22 -2.18
N ASP A 204 13.37 -3.55 -2.06
CA ASP A 204 14.64 -4.17 -1.70
C ASP A 204 14.66 -4.65 -0.24
N SER A 205 14.10 -3.88 0.68
CA SER A 205 14.02 -4.24 2.10
C SER A 205 13.16 -5.50 2.32
N ILE A 206 12.04 -5.60 1.62
CA ILE A 206 11.15 -6.77 1.68
C ILE A 206 11.82 -8.00 1.02
N ALA A 207 12.42 -7.82 -0.15
CA ALA A 207 13.12 -8.91 -0.85
C ALA A 207 14.30 -9.46 -0.03
N ALA A 208 15.03 -8.59 0.65
CA ALA A 208 16.12 -8.96 1.55
C ALA A 208 15.64 -9.51 2.91
N ASN A 209 14.33 -9.56 3.15
CA ASN A 209 13.75 -9.89 4.45
C ASN A 209 14.39 -9.09 5.59
N LYS A 210 14.60 -7.78 5.37
CA LYS A 210 15.20 -6.89 6.39
C LYS A 210 14.30 -6.87 7.62
N PRO A 211 14.83 -7.02 8.85
CA PRO A 211 14.07 -6.91 10.08
C PRO A 211 13.26 -5.62 10.16
N TYR A 212 12.00 -5.72 10.60
CA TYR A 212 11.06 -4.59 10.59
C TYR A 212 11.53 -3.39 11.40
N ASP A 213 12.12 -3.63 12.57
CA ASP A 213 12.69 -2.57 13.42
C ASP A 213 13.81 -1.81 12.69
N LYS A 214 14.66 -2.51 11.92
CA LYS A 214 15.79 -1.90 11.20
C LYS A 214 15.34 -0.99 10.08
N TRP A 215 14.40 -1.44 9.22
CA TRP A 215 13.95 -0.56 8.15
C TRP A 215 13.08 0.60 8.64
N VAL A 216 12.36 0.43 9.77
CA VAL A 216 11.68 1.55 10.42
C VAL A 216 12.69 2.56 10.98
N LYS A 217 13.75 2.11 11.67
CA LYS A 217 14.84 2.99 12.12
C LYS A 217 15.49 3.74 10.96
N GLU A 218 15.81 3.05 9.87
CA GLU A 218 16.37 3.67 8.67
C GLU A 218 15.43 4.74 8.10
N MET A 219 14.14 4.46 7.94
CA MET A 219 13.16 5.44 7.46
C MET A 219 13.07 6.68 8.33
N LEU A 220 13.18 6.53 9.65
CA LEU A 220 13.03 7.62 10.59
C LEU A 220 14.30 8.45 10.79
N SER A 221 15.49 7.88 10.58
CA SER A 221 16.78 8.54 10.87
C SER A 221 17.62 8.91 9.66
N SER A 222 17.35 8.33 8.47
CA SER A 222 18.20 8.58 7.29
C SER A 222 18.21 10.03 6.84
N THR A 223 19.38 10.50 6.39
CA THR A 223 19.64 11.83 5.83
C THR A 223 20.38 11.73 4.51
N GLY A 224 20.59 12.86 3.84
CA GLY A 224 21.34 12.94 2.59
C GLY A 224 20.49 12.81 1.34
N PRO A 225 21.13 12.65 0.17
CA PRO A 225 20.45 12.54 -1.11
C PRO A 225 19.65 11.24 -1.26
N MET A 226 18.41 11.34 -1.70
CA MET A 226 17.53 10.19 -1.82
C MET A 226 17.93 9.25 -2.98
N TRP A 227 18.52 9.78 -4.07
CA TRP A 227 18.98 9.00 -5.22
C TRP A 227 20.35 8.34 -5.04
N GLU A 228 20.99 8.55 -3.91
CA GLU A 228 22.17 7.77 -3.55
C GLU A 228 21.77 6.31 -3.35
N ARG A 229 22.60 5.37 -3.89
CA ARG A 229 22.26 3.94 -3.79
C ARG A 229 22.21 3.49 -2.32
N GLY A 230 21.10 2.84 -1.96
CA GLY A 230 20.83 2.39 -0.60
C GLY A 230 20.15 3.45 0.31
N ASN A 231 20.10 4.72 -0.07
CA ASN A 231 19.59 5.81 0.76
C ASN A 231 18.11 6.18 0.48
N GLY A 232 17.36 5.31 -0.20
CA GLY A 232 15.95 5.55 -0.53
C GLY A 232 15.02 5.71 0.69
N ALA A 233 15.43 5.26 1.89
CA ALA A 233 14.73 5.42 3.17
C ALA A 233 14.37 6.89 3.48
N VAL A 234 15.22 7.84 3.06
CA VAL A 234 15.01 9.29 3.14
C VAL A 234 13.64 9.71 2.57
N GLY A 235 13.14 8.97 1.58
CA GLY A 235 11.85 9.22 0.96
C GLY A 235 10.65 9.17 1.90
N TYR A 236 10.79 8.56 3.07
CA TYR A 236 9.74 8.51 4.09
C TYR A 236 9.32 9.90 4.57
N PHE A 237 10.29 10.78 4.88
CA PHE A 237 10.02 12.17 5.23
C PHE A 237 9.83 13.07 4.00
N TYR A 238 10.57 12.82 2.92
CA TYR A 238 10.49 13.61 1.70
C TYR A 238 9.07 13.60 1.09
N ARG A 239 8.33 12.50 1.19
CA ARG A 239 6.96 12.37 0.65
C ARG A 239 5.97 13.39 1.21
N ASP A 240 6.17 13.85 2.45
CA ASP A 240 5.28 14.81 3.12
C ASP A 240 5.65 16.26 2.83
N GLN A 241 6.65 16.49 1.98
CA GLN A 241 6.97 17.79 1.36
C GLN A 241 7.23 18.92 2.37
N GLY A 242 7.79 18.58 3.54
CA GLY A 242 8.08 19.55 4.60
C GLY A 242 6.92 19.76 5.59
N MET A 243 5.82 19.03 5.49
CA MET A 243 4.75 19.00 6.49
C MET A 243 5.15 18.10 7.66
N GLY A 244 6.06 18.58 8.52
CA GLY A 244 6.64 17.80 9.62
C GLY A 244 5.62 17.32 10.65
N LEU A 245 4.60 18.13 10.94
CA LEU A 245 3.53 17.76 11.88
C LEU A 245 2.68 16.61 11.35
N ASP A 246 2.28 16.67 10.07
CA ASP A 246 1.54 15.57 9.44
C ASP A 246 2.38 14.29 9.34
N ASN A 247 3.69 14.42 9.09
CA ASN A 247 4.60 13.26 9.10
C ASN A 247 4.65 12.63 10.48
N MET A 248 4.74 13.43 11.55
CA MET A 248 4.74 12.92 12.93
C MET A 248 3.43 12.19 13.25
N ALA A 249 2.27 12.79 12.98
CA ALA A 249 0.96 12.18 13.20
C ALA A 249 0.84 10.84 12.47
N ASN A 250 1.20 10.81 11.17
CA ASN A 250 1.20 9.60 10.36
C ASN A 250 2.18 8.53 10.90
N THR A 251 3.34 8.94 11.40
CA THR A 251 4.35 8.01 11.95
C THR A 251 3.82 7.32 13.20
N VAL A 252 3.27 8.07 14.12
CA VAL A 252 2.68 7.53 15.35
C VAL A 252 1.49 6.62 15.04
N ARG A 253 0.63 7.00 14.09
CA ARG A 253 -0.48 6.19 13.65
C ARG A 253 -0.03 4.86 13.02
N VAL A 254 0.96 4.90 12.14
CA VAL A 254 1.44 3.69 11.44
C VAL A 254 2.17 2.75 12.38
N PHE A 255 3.10 3.25 13.18
CA PHE A 255 4.03 2.41 13.94
C PHE A 255 3.62 2.18 15.39
N LEU A 256 2.85 3.10 15.98
CA LEU A 256 2.38 3.00 17.35
C LEU A 256 0.86 2.83 17.46
N GLY A 257 0.15 2.76 16.33
CA GLY A 257 -1.30 2.54 16.31
C GLY A 257 -2.11 3.60 17.06
N THR A 258 -1.59 4.83 17.16
CA THR A 258 -2.20 5.91 17.93
C THR A 258 -2.49 7.09 17.01
N SER A 259 -3.76 7.52 16.97
CA SER A 259 -4.17 8.66 16.15
C SER A 259 -3.97 9.96 16.93
N LEU A 260 -3.08 10.81 16.44
CA LEU A 260 -2.76 12.11 17.04
C LEU A 260 -3.15 13.30 16.16
N GLU A 261 -3.80 13.07 15.02
CA GLU A 261 -4.10 14.14 14.04
C GLU A 261 -4.92 15.28 14.67
N CYS A 262 -5.90 14.97 15.53
CA CYS A 262 -6.71 15.98 16.22
C CYS A 262 -5.87 16.81 17.20
N ALA A 263 -4.88 16.18 17.84
CA ALA A 263 -4.02 16.84 18.84
C ALA A 263 -3.07 17.89 18.20
N GLN A 264 -2.97 17.96 16.89
CA GLN A 264 -2.25 19.01 16.19
C GLN A 264 -2.88 20.41 16.41
N CYS A 265 -4.21 20.50 16.52
CA CYS A 265 -4.93 21.78 16.61
C CYS A 265 -5.58 22.05 17.97
N HIS A 266 -5.97 21.00 18.69
CA HIS A 266 -6.62 21.06 20.00
C HIS A 266 -6.43 19.74 20.75
N ASP A 267 -6.70 19.69 22.03
CA ASP A 267 -6.68 18.43 22.78
C ASP A 267 -7.62 17.41 22.14
N HIS A 268 -7.18 16.14 22.10
CA HIS A 268 -7.93 15.09 21.39
C HIS A 268 -9.32 14.90 22.04
N PRO A 269 -10.44 14.98 21.26
CA PRO A 269 -11.78 15.04 21.84
C PRO A 269 -12.27 13.69 22.43
N PHE A 270 -11.62 12.59 22.13
CA PHE A 270 -12.05 11.23 22.53
C PHE A 270 -10.92 10.42 23.15
N ASP A 271 -9.70 10.97 23.25
CA ASP A 271 -8.55 10.31 23.83
C ASP A 271 -7.79 11.32 24.72
N ARG A 272 -6.86 10.85 25.54
CA ARG A 272 -6.13 11.68 26.53
C ARG A 272 -5.06 12.60 25.94
N TRP A 273 -4.80 12.51 24.63
CA TRP A 273 -3.69 13.21 24.00
C TRP A 273 -3.93 14.71 23.92
N THR A 274 -3.03 15.49 24.52
CA THR A 274 -3.12 16.95 24.50
C THR A 274 -2.35 17.53 23.32
N GLN A 275 -2.72 18.75 22.91
CA GLN A 275 -1.98 19.51 21.89
C GLN A 275 -0.52 19.68 22.30
N LYS A 276 -0.24 19.93 23.57
CA LYS A 276 1.13 20.04 24.08
C LYS A 276 1.93 18.77 23.87
N GLN A 277 1.39 17.60 24.19
CA GLN A 277 2.05 16.31 23.99
C GLN A 277 2.33 16.04 22.49
N PHE A 278 1.41 16.45 21.62
CA PHE A 278 1.64 16.36 20.18
C PHE A 278 2.86 17.18 19.74
N TYR A 279 2.97 18.43 20.22
CA TYR A 279 4.12 19.28 19.89
C TYR A 279 5.42 18.81 20.56
N GLU A 280 5.39 18.29 21.77
CA GLU A 280 6.53 17.64 22.41
C GLU A 280 7.06 16.47 21.54
N MET A 281 6.17 15.65 20.97
CA MET A 281 6.55 14.60 20.01
C MET A 281 7.07 15.18 18.70
N ALA A 282 6.44 16.21 18.16
CA ALA A 282 6.83 16.82 16.89
C ALA A 282 8.20 17.52 16.97
N ALA A 283 8.64 17.89 18.17
CA ALA A 283 9.96 18.48 18.41
C ALA A 283 11.12 17.58 17.94
N PHE A 284 10.96 16.25 17.99
CA PHE A 284 11.97 15.31 17.48
C PHE A 284 12.25 15.45 15.97
N THR A 285 11.27 15.88 15.20
CA THR A 285 11.37 15.99 13.73
C THR A 285 11.38 17.44 13.25
N ASN A 286 11.30 18.41 14.18
CA ASN A 286 11.39 19.82 13.84
C ASN A 286 12.82 20.19 13.40
N GLY A 287 12.94 20.92 12.30
CA GLY A 287 14.24 21.27 11.70
C GLY A 287 14.69 20.36 10.58
N VAL A 288 13.88 19.35 10.24
CA VAL A 288 14.12 18.52 9.05
C VAL A 288 13.84 19.35 7.79
N GLY A 289 14.81 19.44 6.91
CA GLY A 289 14.73 20.23 5.70
C GLY A 289 15.21 19.48 4.45
N ASN A 290 14.91 20.03 3.28
CA ASN A 290 15.41 19.46 2.04
C ASN A 290 16.88 19.86 1.82
N VAL A 291 17.74 18.88 1.51
CA VAL A 291 19.18 19.06 1.19
C VAL A 291 19.41 20.10 0.10
N SER A 292 18.48 20.29 -0.82
CA SER A 292 18.61 21.23 -1.93
C SER A 292 18.89 22.67 -1.50
N SER A 293 18.46 23.08 -0.30
CA SER A 293 18.72 24.43 0.22
C SER A 293 20.19 24.69 0.50
N LYS A 294 20.98 23.66 0.75
CA LYS A 294 22.41 23.72 1.02
C LYS A 294 23.30 23.25 -0.13
N ASN A 295 22.73 22.66 -1.18
CA ASN A 295 23.47 22.15 -2.32
C ASN A 295 23.90 23.29 -3.25
N ASP A 296 25.14 23.75 -3.13
CA ASP A 296 25.70 24.86 -3.92
C ASP A 296 25.83 24.52 -5.40
N GLN A 297 26.12 23.26 -5.75
CA GLN A 297 26.09 22.78 -7.14
C GLN A 297 24.71 22.98 -7.77
N LEU A 298 23.65 22.60 -7.05
CA LEU A 298 22.27 22.76 -7.53
C LEU A 298 21.86 24.25 -7.61
N LYS A 299 22.32 25.08 -6.67
CA LYS A 299 22.11 26.53 -6.73
C LYS A 299 22.80 27.15 -7.95
N ALA A 300 24.07 26.77 -8.19
CA ALA A 300 24.81 27.26 -9.37
C ALA A 300 24.16 26.81 -10.67
N LEU A 301 23.76 25.53 -10.76
CA LEU A 301 23.04 24.98 -11.92
C LEU A 301 21.71 25.69 -12.19
N ASN A 302 20.92 25.95 -11.16
CA ASN A 302 19.66 26.69 -11.29
C ASN A 302 19.87 28.14 -11.72
N LYS A 303 20.95 28.79 -11.27
CA LYS A 303 21.33 30.16 -11.72
C LYS A 303 21.69 30.16 -13.21
N MET A 304 22.50 29.20 -13.65
CA MET A 304 22.86 29.03 -15.07
C MET A 304 21.65 28.71 -15.93
N ALA A 305 20.78 27.80 -15.49
CA ALA A 305 19.56 27.47 -16.21
C ALA A 305 18.59 28.65 -16.35
N ARG A 306 18.51 29.52 -15.34
CA ARG A 306 17.71 30.74 -15.41
C ARG A 306 18.34 31.75 -16.40
N ALA A 307 19.66 31.90 -16.38
CA ALA A 307 20.39 32.81 -17.29
C ALA A 307 20.30 32.37 -18.78
N ALA A 308 20.21 31.07 -19.03
CA ALA A 308 20.03 30.51 -20.38
C ALA A 308 18.59 30.63 -20.91
N GLN A 309 17.63 31.10 -20.09
CA GLN A 309 16.24 31.26 -20.54
C GLN A 309 16.13 32.45 -21.50
N LYS A 310 15.47 32.20 -22.63
CA LYS A 310 15.26 33.23 -23.68
C LYS A 310 13.87 33.87 -23.54
N GLU A 311 13.62 34.97 -24.26
CA GLU A 311 12.36 35.71 -24.23
C GLU A 311 11.15 34.89 -24.73
N ASN A 312 11.38 33.93 -25.65
CA ASN A 312 10.34 33.04 -26.15
C ASN A 312 9.88 32.06 -25.09
N GLU A 313 8.60 32.13 -24.72
CA GLU A 313 7.99 31.27 -23.68
C GLU A 313 8.11 29.78 -23.97
N GLU A 314 7.97 29.37 -25.23
CA GLU A 314 8.08 27.96 -25.62
C GLU A 314 9.51 27.43 -25.43
N GLU A 315 10.51 28.21 -25.86
CA GLU A 315 11.92 27.86 -25.69
C GLU A 315 12.34 27.85 -24.22
N ARG A 316 11.88 28.81 -23.44
CA ARG A 316 12.07 28.87 -22.00
C ARG A 316 11.52 27.61 -21.33
N ASN A 317 10.31 27.19 -21.70
CA ASN A 317 9.69 25.98 -21.16
C ASN A 317 10.44 24.70 -21.55
N GLN A 318 11.01 24.67 -22.77
CA GLN A 318 11.81 23.53 -23.23
C GLN A 318 13.13 23.42 -22.47
N ILE A 319 13.84 24.54 -22.28
CA ILE A 319 15.08 24.58 -21.48
C ILE A 319 14.76 24.17 -20.04
N ARG A 320 13.72 24.72 -19.40
CA ARG A 320 13.30 24.34 -18.07
C ARG A 320 13.08 22.81 -17.95
N ARG A 321 12.39 22.23 -18.93
CA ARG A 321 12.16 20.75 -18.94
C ARG A 321 13.46 19.96 -19.12
N ALA A 322 14.43 20.49 -19.88
CA ALA A 322 15.72 19.82 -20.03
C ALA A 322 16.48 19.78 -18.68
N PHE A 323 16.45 20.87 -17.90
CA PHE A 323 17.06 20.89 -16.56
C PHE A 323 16.25 20.16 -15.51
N GLU A 324 14.92 20.05 -15.66
CA GLU A 324 14.08 19.27 -14.75
C GLU A 324 14.50 17.80 -14.68
N TYR A 325 15.05 17.25 -15.78
CA TYR A 325 15.59 15.89 -15.83
C TYR A 325 16.78 15.66 -14.90
N VAL A 326 17.58 16.70 -14.62
CA VAL A 326 18.69 16.65 -13.67
C VAL A 326 18.24 17.02 -12.27
N THR A 327 17.43 18.07 -12.14
CA THR A 327 16.99 18.57 -10.84
C THR A 327 16.13 17.55 -10.08
N VAL A 328 15.38 16.72 -10.78
CA VAL A 328 14.60 15.63 -10.17
C VAL A 328 15.48 14.54 -9.54
N ILE A 329 16.73 14.46 -9.95
CA ILE A 329 17.72 13.52 -9.43
C ILE A 329 18.54 14.15 -8.30
N LEU A 330 18.99 15.38 -8.46
CA LEU A 330 19.89 16.05 -7.50
C LEU A 330 19.15 16.75 -6.35
N ASN A 331 17.85 17.08 -6.52
CA ASN A 331 17.11 17.86 -5.54
C ASN A 331 16.53 17.03 -4.37
N PRO A 332 16.00 15.80 -4.57
CA PRO A 332 15.39 15.07 -3.48
C PRO A 332 16.43 14.59 -2.46
N GLY A 333 16.24 14.98 -1.22
CA GLY A 333 17.08 14.57 -0.11
C GLY A 333 16.67 15.28 1.17
N LEU A 334 17.23 14.85 2.26
CA LEU A 334 16.91 15.30 3.61
C LEU A 334 18.15 15.71 4.38
N ASP A 335 18.04 16.85 5.06
CA ASP A 335 19.02 17.32 6.02
C ASP A 335 18.33 17.44 7.40
N ASP A 336 19.00 17.02 8.45
CA ASP A 336 18.48 17.07 9.81
C ASP A 336 19.28 18.07 10.62
N LEU A 337 18.66 19.20 10.88
CA LEU A 337 19.21 20.25 11.75
C LEU A 337 18.39 20.41 13.03
N GLY A 338 17.57 19.40 13.32
CA GLY A 338 16.65 19.40 14.46
C GLY A 338 17.41 19.41 15.77
N LYS A 339 17.04 20.38 16.65
CA LYS A 339 17.58 20.50 18.00
C LYS A 339 16.69 19.87 19.05
N GLY A 340 15.65 19.17 18.66
CA GLY A 340 14.68 18.59 19.60
C GLY A 340 13.79 19.64 20.25
N GLU A 341 13.58 20.80 19.63
CA GLU A 341 12.73 21.89 20.13
C GLU A 341 11.70 22.30 19.07
N ILE A 342 10.52 22.72 19.52
CA ILE A 342 9.47 23.32 18.69
C ILE A 342 8.71 24.38 19.49
N ALA A 343 8.24 25.44 18.82
CA ALA A 343 7.36 26.41 19.44
C ALA A 343 5.88 25.97 19.33
N LEU A 344 5.12 26.16 20.41
CA LEU A 344 3.67 26.03 20.36
C LEU A 344 3.06 27.06 19.39
N PRO A 345 1.90 26.76 18.80
CA PRO A 345 1.21 27.70 17.92
C PRO A 345 0.80 28.98 18.68
N ASN A 346 0.67 30.08 17.94
CA ASN A 346 0.30 31.38 18.54
C ASN A 346 -1.15 31.43 19.06
N ASP A 347 -1.97 30.50 18.64
CA ASP A 347 -3.38 30.32 19.03
C ASP A 347 -3.58 29.23 20.08
N TYR A 348 -2.48 28.80 20.76
CA TYR A 348 -2.55 27.85 21.86
C TYR A 348 -3.44 28.41 22.98
N GLN A 349 -4.45 27.66 23.43
CA GLN A 349 -5.53 28.17 24.29
C GLN A 349 -5.61 27.51 25.68
N TYR A 350 -4.67 26.63 26.03
CA TYR A 350 -4.69 25.91 27.32
C TYR A 350 -3.75 26.56 28.36
N ASP A 351 -4.09 26.42 29.63
CA ASP A 351 -3.38 27.07 30.75
C ASP A 351 -2.05 26.39 31.13
N ASN A 352 -1.76 25.21 30.57
CA ASN A 352 -0.57 24.40 30.89
C ASN A 352 0.70 24.79 30.11
N ALA A 353 0.63 25.80 29.21
CA ALA A 353 1.75 26.42 28.53
C ALA A 353 1.33 27.76 27.90
N LYS A 354 2.28 28.54 27.37
CA LYS A 354 2.01 29.82 26.72
C LYS A 354 2.06 29.71 25.19
N PRO A 355 1.24 30.50 24.46
CA PRO A 355 1.40 30.63 23.02
C PRO A 355 2.84 30.98 22.64
N GLY A 356 3.42 30.29 21.66
CA GLY A 356 4.80 30.50 21.22
C GLY A 356 5.88 29.97 22.17
N GLU A 357 5.52 29.35 23.28
CA GLU A 357 6.47 28.70 24.19
C GLU A 357 7.24 27.58 23.46
N LYS A 358 8.56 27.56 23.67
CA LYS A 358 9.39 26.47 23.13
C LYS A 358 9.26 25.23 24.01
N LEU A 359 8.96 24.13 23.40
CA LEU A 359 8.88 22.81 23.99
C LEU A 359 10.07 21.96 23.56
N GLU A 360 10.62 21.22 24.51
CA GLU A 360 11.62 20.20 24.26
C GLU A 360 10.96 18.88 23.80
N ALA A 361 11.72 18.08 23.06
CA ALA A 361 11.26 16.80 22.57
C ALA A 361 11.00 15.80 23.71
N LYS A 362 9.77 15.26 23.73
CA LYS A 362 9.34 14.28 24.72
C LYS A 362 8.42 13.25 24.08
N THR A 363 8.54 12.00 24.48
CA THR A 363 7.71 10.91 23.97
C THR A 363 6.31 10.92 24.58
N ILE A 364 5.31 10.45 23.82
CA ILE A 364 3.91 10.41 24.28
C ILE A 364 3.66 9.46 25.44
N PHE A 365 4.52 8.48 25.68
CA PHE A 365 4.39 7.52 26.78
C PHE A 365 5.15 7.95 28.05
N GLY A 366 5.53 9.22 28.12
CA GLY A 366 6.14 9.80 29.33
C GLY A 366 7.60 9.42 29.56
N LEU A 367 8.23 8.67 28.65
CA LEU A 367 9.66 8.42 28.70
C LEU A 367 10.40 9.69 28.24
N VAL A 368 11.20 10.26 29.10
CA VAL A 368 12.18 11.29 28.70
C VAL A 368 13.34 10.52 28.08
N LEU A 369 13.52 10.66 26.77
CA LEU A 369 14.71 10.16 26.12
C LEU A 369 15.89 11.08 26.50
N GLU A 370 16.94 10.48 27.03
CA GLU A 370 18.24 11.14 27.02
C GLU A 370 18.63 11.32 25.56
N LEU A 371 18.57 12.55 25.08
CA LEU A 371 19.03 12.89 23.75
C LEU A 371 20.54 12.69 23.72
N ASP A 372 21.07 12.04 22.69
CA ASP A 372 22.50 11.78 22.52
C ASP A 372 23.29 13.08 22.70
N GLU A 373 24.38 13.07 23.48
CA GLU A 373 25.24 14.23 23.72
C GLU A 373 25.77 14.88 22.41
N ASN A 374 25.76 14.14 21.32
CA ASN A 374 26.13 14.60 19.97
C ASN A 374 24.94 15.01 19.08
N LEU A 375 23.89 15.58 19.66
CA LEU A 375 22.70 16.07 18.93
C LEU A 375 23.02 16.98 17.73
N GLU A 376 24.09 17.78 17.82
CA GLU A 376 24.52 18.65 16.73
C GLU A 376 25.00 17.87 15.49
N GLU A 377 25.52 16.64 15.67
CA GLU A 377 25.99 15.79 14.58
C GLU A 377 24.90 14.81 14.08
N LYS A 378 24.07 14.27 14.98
CA LYS A 378 23.14 13.17 14.65
C LYS A 378 21.67 13.60 14.55
N GLY A 379 21.30 14.77 15.08
CA GLY A 379 19.93 15.24 15.17
C GLY A 379 19.05 14.45 16.15
N SER A 380 17.92 15.03 16.56
CA SER A 380 16.97 14.43 17.49
C SER A 380 16.23 13.21 16.92
N ARG A 381 16.18 13.07 15.59
CA ARG A 381 15.50 11.96 14.92
C ARG A 381 16.14 10.59 15.17
N ALA A 382 17.46 10.52 15.34
CA ALA A 382 18.14 9.26 15.59
C ALA A 382 17.70 8.65 16.95
N SER A 383 17.64 9.48 17.99
CA SER A 383 17.12 9.07 19.30
C SER A 383 15.65 8.67 19.24
N TYR A 384 14.84 9.46 18.54
CA TYR A 384 13.43 9.14 18.26
C TYR A 384 13.25 7.81 17.55
N ALA A 385 14.00 7.56 16.48
CA ALA A 385 13.94 6.32 15.72
C ALA A 385 14.33 5.10 16.59
N SER A 386 15.34 5.25 17.44
CA SER A 386 15.78 4.21 18.34
C SER A 386 14.73 3.87 19.40
N TRP A 387 14.10 4.88 20.01
CA TRP A 387 13.01 4.70 20.96
C TRP A 387 11.78 4.07 20.29
N LEU A 388 11.35 4.61 19.14
CA LEU A 388 10.11 4.18 18.50
C LEU A 388 10.19 2.70 18.13
N ALA A 389 11.29 2.26 17.55
CA ALA A 389 11.49 0.88 17.11
C ALA A 389 12.22 0.00 18.16
N SER A 390 12.20 0.41 19.44
CA SER A 390 12.70 -0.41 20.53
C SER A 390 11.73 -1.53 20.87
N PRO A 391 12.21 -2.73 21.24
CA PRO A 391 11.38 -3.76 21.84
C PRO A 391 10.72 -3.31 23.16
N ASP A 392 11.30 -2.32 23.85
CA ASP A 392 10.76 -1.74 25.09
C ASP A 392 9.64 -0.72 24.83
N ASN A 393 9.40 -0.33 23.58
CA ASN A 393 8.27 0.54 23.22
C ASN A 393 6.96 -0.26 23.38
N PRO A 394 6.01 0.19 24.19
CA PRO A 394 4.83 -0.59 24.55
C PRO A 394 3.86 -0.83 23.36
N ARG A 395 4.02 -0.11 22.27
CA ARG A 395 3.11 -0.16 21.10
C ARG A 395 3.74 -0.75 19.85
N PHE A 396 5.04 -0.61 19.65
CA PHE A 396 5.69 -0.96 18.39
C PHE A 396 5.52 -2.44 18.01
N SER A 397 5.86 -3.34 18.94
CA SER A 397 5.73 -4.79 18.73
C SER A 397 4.27 -5.22 18.62
N THR A 398 3.40 -4.65 19.44
CA THR A 398 1.95 -4.91 19.43
C THR A 398 1.34 -4.57 18.07
N VAL A 399 1.65 -3.38 17.53
CA VAL A 399 1.06 -2.90 16.27
C VAL A 399 1.49 -3.75 15.09
N VAL A 400 2.77 -4.06 14.94
CA VAL A 400 3.23 -4.90 13.82
C VAL A 400 2.71 -6.33 13.92
N ALA A 401 2.72 -6.95 15.10
CA ALA A 401 2.19 -8.28 15.30
C ALA A 401 0.67 -8.34 15.00
N ASN A 402 -0.09 -7.36 15.46
CA ASN A 402 -1.53 -7.24 15.19
C ASN A 402 -1.83 -7.02 13.69
N ARG A 403 -1.04 -6.20 12.99
CA ARG A 403 -1.16 -5.99 11.54
C ARG A 403 -0.89 -7.27 10.75
N LEU A 404 0.18 -7.98 11.06
CA LEU A 404 0.52 -9.25 10.40
C LEU A 404 -0.53 -10.32 10.69
N TRP A 405 -1.03 -10.39 11.91
CA TRP A 405 -2.15 -11.27 12.27
C TRP A 405 -3.39 -10.96 11.45
N LYS A 406 -3.75 -9.68 11.33
CA LYS A 406 -4.89 -9.24 10.52
C LYS A 406 -4.77 -9.68 9.05
N THR A 407 -3.57 -9.64 8.46
CA THR A 407 -3.40 -10.08 7.07
C THR A 407 -3.74 -11.56 6.89
N ALA A 408 -3.42 -12.40 7.87
CA ALA A 408 -3.71 -13.83 7.84
C ALA A 408 -5.20 -14.13 8.11
N PHE A 409 -5.76 -13.53 9.15
CA PHE A 409 -7.10 -13.86 9.65
C PHE A 409 -8.21 -12.94 9.14
N GLY A 410 -7.89 -11.83 8.49
CA GLY A 410 -8.84 -10.83 7.98
C GLY A 410 -9.29 -9.83 9.03
N ILE A 411 -8.99 -10.06 10.31
CA ILE A 411 -9.32 -9.17 11.42
C ILE A 411 -8.20 -9.21 12.47
N GLY A 412 -7.89 -8.04 13.04
CA GLY A 412 -6.89 -7.91 14.11
C GLY A 412 -7.42 -8.34 15.47
N LEU A 413 -6.51 -8.55 16.39
CA LEU A 413 -6.84 -8.75 17.81
C LEU A 413 -7.29 -7.44 18.46
N ILE A 414 -6.79 -6.33 17.94
CA ILE A 414 -7.18 -4.96 18.28
C ILE A 414 -7.64 -4.28 16.99
N GLU A 415 -8.84 -3.70 16.99
CA GLU A 415 -9.41 -2.94 15.87
C GLU A 415 -9.94 -1.58 16.36
N PRO A 416 -9.73 -0.51 15.62
CA PRO A 416 -8.91 -0.38 14.42
C PRO A 416 -7.41 -0.54 14.71
N VAL A 417 -6.68 -1.18 13.78
CA VAL A 417 -5.24 -1.49 13.98
C VAL A 417 -4.33 -0.26 14.05
N ASP A 418 -4.81 0.87 13.59
CA ASP A 418 -4.09 2.15 13.50
C ASP A 418 -4.69 3.25 14.40
N ASN A 419 -5.64 2.89 15.25
CA ASN A 419 -6.27 3.79 16.23
C ASN A 419 -6.64 3.03 17.50
N MET A 420 -5.61 2.62 18.25
CA MET A 420 -5.73 1.89 19.49
C MET A 420 -5.84 2.91 20.64
N TYR A 421 -6.97 2.96 21.32
CA TYR A 421 -7.10 3.70 22.57
C TYR A 421 -6.43 2.93 23.71
N ASP A 422 -6.08 3.63 24.78
CA ASP A 422 -5.43 2.99 25.93
C ASP A 422 -6.35 1.97 26.64
N ASP A 423 -7.66 2.17 26.57
CA ASP A 423 -8.67 1.28 27.13
C ASP A 423 -9.12 0.18 26.15
N THR A 424 -8.60 0.17 24.92
CA THR A 424 -8.94 -0.85 23.93
C THR A 424 -8.30 -2.19 24.30
N LEU A 425 -9.12 -3.12 24.75
CA LEU A 425 -8.68 -4.47 25.06
C LEU A 425 -8.61 -5.32 23.79
N PRO A 426 -7.53 -6.10 23.62
CA PRO A 426 -7.50 -7.12 22.57
C PRO A 426 -8.64 -8.14 22.77
N THR A 427 -9.28 -8.57 21.69
CA THR A 427 -10.30 -9.65 21.73
C THR A 427 -9.76 -10.91 22.37
N HIS A 428 -8.46 -11.10 22.34
CA HIS A 428 -7.76 -12.19 22.98
C HIS A 428 -6.43 -11.72 23.62
N PRO A 429 -6.44 -11.13 24.83
CA PRO A 429 -5.26 -10.52 25.46
C PRO A 429 -4.05 -11.46 25.55
N LYS A 430 -4.26 -12.71 25.99
CA LYS A 430 -3.18 -13.70 26.09
C LYS A 430 -2.54 -14.01 24.73
N LEU A 431 -3.33 -14.05 23.66
CA LEU A 431 -2.80 -14.25 22.32
C LEU A 431 -2.01 -13.03 21.85
N MET A 432 -2.53 -11.82 22.06
CA MET A 432 -1.84 -10.58 21.66
C MET A 432 -0.46 -10.48 22.31
N LEU A 433 -0.40 -10.69 23.61
CA LEU A 433 0.85 -10.69 24.36
C LEU A 433 1.84 -11.76 23.86
N HIS A 434 1.35 -12.97 23.53
CA HIS A 434 2.21 -14.01 22.96
C HIS A 434 2.77 -13.61 21.59
N LEU A 435 1.94 -13.03 20.70
CA LEU A 435 2.37 -12.59 19.38
C LEU A 435 3.37 -11.41 19.45
N GLU A 436 3.19 -10.51 20.41
CA GLU A 436 4.12 -9.42 20.70
C GLU A 436 5.50 -9.96 21.10
N LYS A 437 5.54 -10.82 22.12
CA LYS A 437 6.77 -11.48 22.55
C LYS A 437 7.42 -12.31 21.44
N LEU A 438 6.62 -13.01 20.64
CA LEU A 438 7.09 -13.76 19.50
C LEU A 438 7.77 -12.87 18.45
N MET A 439 7.20 -11.71 18.14
CA MET A 439 7.78 -10.74 17.20
C MET A 439 9.15 -10.26 17.67
N VAL A 440 9.28 -9.92 18.96
CA VAL A 440 10.55 -9.52 19.57
C VAL A 440 11.57 -10.68 19.52
N ALA A 441 11.15 -11.90 19.92
CA ALA A 441 12.03 -13.07 19.92
C ALA A 441 12.49 -13.49 18.51
N LEU A 442 11.74 -13.13 17.48
CA LEU A 442 12.11 -13.31 16.07
C LEU A 442 12.97 -12.14 15.52
N ASP A 443 13.47 -11.19 16.37
CA ASP A 443 14.17 -9.96 15.97
C ASP A 443 13.43 -9.25 14.82
N TYR A 444 12.12 -9.17 14.91
CA TYR A 444 11.26 -8.54 13.92
C TYR A 444 11.33 -9.15 12.51
N ASP A 445 11.65 -10.43 12.40
CA ASP A 445 11.54 -11.18 11.14
C ASP A 445 10.07 -11.45 10.81
N MET A 446 9.50 -10.58 9.96
CA MET A 446 8.09 -10.68 9.55
C MET A 446 7.78 -11.98 8.80
N LYS A 447 8.74 -12.49 8.03
CA LYS A 447 8.54 -13.70 7.22
C LYS A 447 8.45 -14.95 8.10
N GLU A 448 9.34 -15.09 9.08
CA GLU A 448 9.29 -16.20 10.05
C GLU A 448 8.05 -16.09 10.96
N PHE A 449 7.67 -14.88 11.38
CA PHE A 449 6.42 -14.68 12.11
C PHE A 449 5.21 -15.18 11.32
N LEU A 450 5.10 -14.79 10.06
CA LEU A 450 4.01 -15.24 9.18
C LEU A 450 4.09 -16.74 8.89
N ARG A 451 5.29 -17.30 8.77
CA ARG A 451 5.50 -18.74 8.61
C ARG A 451 4.87 -19.52 9.77
N ILE A 452 5.07 -19.05 11.01
CA ILE A 452 4.44 -19.65 12.20
C ILE A 452 2.91 -19.52 12.12
N VAL A 453 2.40 -18.30 11.84
CA VAL A 453 0.96 -18.03 11.80
C VAL A 453 0.24 -18.88 10.75
N TYR A 454 0.79 -19.00 9.54
CA TYR A 454 0.19 -19.81 8.47
C TYR A 454 0.22 -21.32 8.73
N ASN A 455 1.17 -21.80 9.56
CA ASN A 455 1.23 -23.19 9.97
C ASN A 455 0.32 -23.54 11.15
N THR A 456 -0.38 -22.56 11.77
CA THR A 456 -1.39 -22.85 12.80
C THR A 456 -2.57 -23.61 12.23
N LYS A 457 -3.18 -24.50 13.02
CA LYS A 457 -4.47 -25.12 12.67
C LYS A 457 -5.56 -24.05 12.52
N ALA A 458 -5.52 -23.01 13.35
CA ALA A 458 -6.47 -21.90 13.29
C ALA A 458 -6.53 -21.27 11.90
N PHE A 459 -5.39 -21.03 11.24
CA PHE A 459 -5.33 -20.52 9.87
C PHE A 459 -5.91 -21.52 8.86
N GLN A 460 -5.80 -22.82 9.13
CA GLN A 460 -6.23 -23.89 8.22
C GLN A 460 -7.68 -24.36 8.46
N ARG A 461 -8.44 -23.66 9.31
CA ARG A 461 -9.86 -23.94 9.59
C ARG A 461 -10.78 -23.22 8.63
N ALA A 462 -11.99 -23.75 8.49
CA ALA A 462 -13.04 -23.09 7.69
C ALA A 462 -13.42 -21.73 8.26
N THR A 463 -13.79 -20.81 7.39
CA THR A 463 -14.34 -19.51 7.79
C THR A 463 -15.61 -19.71 8.62
N PRO A 464 -15.88 -18.84 9.62
CA PRO A 464 -17.13 -18.90 10.35
C PRO A 464 -18.32 -18.75 9.42
N SER A 465 -19.29 -19.66 9.48
CA SER A 465 -20.56 -19.51 8.76
C SER A 465 -21.41 -18.42 9.44
N ARG A 466 -22.20 -17.67 8.67
CA ARG A 466 -23.13 -16.67 9.19
C ARG A 466 -24.27 -17.22 10.07
N GLU A 467 -24.47 -18.53 10.08
CA GLU A 467 -25.41 -19.23 10.96
C GLU A 467 -24.83 -19.46 12.36
N ILE A 468 -24.39 -18.39 12.99
CA ILE A 468 -24.17 -18.40 14.43
C ILE A 468 -25.54 -18.18 15.05
N ASN A 469 -26.09 -19.25 15.63
CA ASN A 469 -27.42 -19.25 16.23
C ASN A 469 -27.56 -18.08 17.22
N SER A 470 -28.60 -17.28 17.00
CA SER A 470 -28.96 -16.10 17.79
C SER A 470 -29.42 -16.43 19.25
N ARG A 471 -29.24 -17.68 19.72
CA ARG A 471 -29.73 -18.11 21.04
C ARG A 471 -28.76 -17.89 22.20
N ASP A 472 -27.46 -17.66 21.94
CA ASP A 472 -26.46 -17.66 23.02
C ASP A 472 -25.95 -16.26 23.45
N THR A 473 -26.65 -15.20 23.08
CA THR A 473 -26.12 -13.84 23.24
C THR A 473 -26.82 -13.03 24.34
N LYS A 474 -27.31 -13.69 25.36
CA LYS A 474 -27.84 -12.99 26.56
C LYS A 474 -26.77 -12.59 27.56
N ASP A 475 -25.50 -12.84 27.28
CA ASP A 475 -24.43 -12.43 28.20
C ASP A 475 -24.16 -10.92 28.07
N GLU A 476 -24.77 -10.16 28.99
CA GLU A 476 -24.58 -8.72 29.14
C GLU A 476 -23.19 -8.36 29.66
N SER A 477 -22.42 -9.33 30.18
CA SER A 477 -21.07 -9.15 30.72
C SER A 477 -19.97 -9.10 29.65
N MET A 478 -20.32 -9.31 28.38
CA MET A 478 -19.35 -9.23 27.30
C MET A 478 -18.89 -7.80 27.04
N PRO A 479 -17.58 -7.54 26.98
CA PRO A 479 -17.06 -6.23 26.58
C PRO A 479 -17.67 -5.76 25.26
N MET A 480 -18.00 -4.47 25.19
CA MET A 480 -18.65 -3.86 24.02
C MET A 480 -17.77 -4.03 22.75
N GLU A 481 -16.46 -4.09 22.92
CA GLU A 481 -15.43 -4.28 21.88
C GLU A 481 -15.53 -5.64 21.19
N ILE A 482 -15.81 -6.69 21.94
CA ILE A 482 -16.05 -8.04 21.38
C ILE A 482 -17.35 -8.04 20.57
N LYS A 483 -18.38 -7.36 21.05
CA LYS A 483 -19.64 -7.16 20.30
C LYS A 483 -19.41 -6.42 18.99
N TRP A 484 -18.44 -5.50 18.96
CA TRP A 484 -18.08 -4.66 17.83
C TRP A 484 -17.38 -5.42 16.69
N VAL A 485 -16.40 -6.23 17.02
CA VAL A 485 -15.63 -7.07 16.08
C VAL A 485 -16.54 -8.02 15.30
N ILE A 486 -17.63 -8.44 15.91
CA ILE A 486 -18.58 -9.39 15.33
C ILE A 486 -19.63 -8.73 14.47
N ALA A 487 -19.97 -7.47 14.76
CA ALA A 487 -21.02 -6.74 14.06
C ALA A 487 -20.59 -6.17 12.69
N GLY A 488 -19.29 -6.18 12.36
CA GLY A 488 -18.75 -5.57 11.14
C GLY A 488 -18.55 -4.06 11.27
N PRO A 489 -18.15 -3.36 10.21
CA PRO A 489 -17.59 -2.01 10.25
C PRO A 489 -18.57 -0.88 10.58
N ASN A 490 -19.82 -1.15 10.98
CA ASN A 490 -20.76 -0.12 11.36
C ASN A 490 -21.02 -0.13 12.88
N PRO A 491 -20.38 0.77 13.65
CA PRO A 491 -20.52 0.87 15.10
C PRO A 491 -21.93 1.19 15.58
N ASN A 492 -22.74 1.81 14.73
CA ASN A 492 -24.08 2.29 15.10
C ASN A 492 -25.17 1.20 15.02
N PHE A 493 -24.83 0.02 14.49
CA PHE A 493 -25.78 -1.09 14.37
C PHE A 493 -25.17 -2.44 14.75
N PRO A 494 -24.81 -2.67 16.03
CA PRO A 494 -24.50 -4.02 16.47
C PRO A 494 -25.76 -4.86 16.31
N LYS A 495 -25.73 -5.87 15.43
CA LYS A 495 -26.81 -6.87 15.37
C LYS A 495 -26.84 -7.56 16.73
N ARG A 496 -27.86 -7.30 17.52
CA ARG A 496 -28.10 -8.02 18.77
C ARG A 496 -28.10 -9.51 18.45
N GLY A 497 -27.22 -10.25 19.08
CA GLY A 497 -27.27 -11.69 19.06
C GLY A 497 -26.17 -12.44 18.32
N ALA A 498 -25.08 -11.80 17.87
CA ALA A 498 -23.92 -12.51 17.29
C ALA A 498 -23.04 -13.15 18.38
N ALA A 499 -22.67 -14.42 18.19
CA ALA A 499 -21.71 -15.06 19.11
C ALA A 499 -20.31 -14.42 18.97
N PRO A 500 -19.52 -14.34 20.08
CA PRO A 500 -18.19 -13.76 20.02
C PRO A 500 -17.27 -14.56 19.08
N TYR A 501 -16.46 -13.83 18.31
CA TYR A 501 -15.46 -14.40 17.44
C TYR A 501 -14.12 -14.51 18.17
N PHE A 502 -13.62 -15.72 18.29
CA PHE A 502 -12.34 -16.05 18.94
C PHE A 502 -11.41 -16.84 18.02
N TYR A 503 -11.38 -16.52 16.75
CA TYR A 503 -10.48 -17.14 15.74
C TYR A 503 -10.76 -18.65 15.54
N GLN A 504 -12.03 -19.00 15.45
CA GLN A 504 -12.48 -20.36 15.09
C GLN A 504 -11.94 -20.79 13.70
N GLY A 505 -11.66 -19.84 12.85
CA GLY A 505 -11.04 -19.87 11.53
C GLY A 505 -10.97 -18.44 10.97
N PRO A 506 -10.20 -18.17 9.92
CA PRO A 506 -10.11 -16.84 9.30
C PRO A 506 -11.47 -16.35 8.80
N VAL A 507 -11.70 -15.05 8.84
CA VAL A 507 -12.94 -14.46 8.28
C VAL A 507 -12.86 -14.42 6.76
N MET A 508 -14.02 -14.55 6.12
CA MET A 508 -14.13 -14.43 4.66
C MET A 508 -13.93 -12.97 4.25
N GLU A 509 -13.06 -12.73 3.30
CA GLU A 509 -12.79 -11.42 2.75
C GLU A 509 -12.96 -11.40 1.24
N ARG A 510 -13.35 -10.27 0.70
CA ARG A 510 -13.28 -10.03 -0.74
C ARG A 510 -11.83 -9.78 -1.15
N MET A 511 -11.44 -10.22 -2.35
CA MET A 511 -10.13 -9.86 -2.93
C MET A 511 -9.97 -8.34 -3.00
N SER A 512 -8.77 -7.84 -2.76
CA SER A 512 -8.43 -6.44 -3.08
C SER A 512 -8.37 -6.23 -4.59
N GLY A 513 -8.35 -4.96 -5.02
CA GLY A 513 -8.20 -4.62 -6.44
C GLY A 513 -6.90 -5.17 -7.05
N GLU A 514 -5.83 -5.21 -6.27
CA GLU A 514 -4.53 -5.75 -6.66
C GLU A 514 -4.56 -7.28 -6.76
N GLN A 515 -5.17 -7.96 -5.78
CA GLN A 515 -5.33 -9.42 -5.80
C GLN A 515 -6.19 -9.88 -6.98
N LEU A 516 -7.26 -9.15 -7.26
CA LEU A 516 -8.11 -9.41 -8.42
C LEU A 516 -7.33 -9.23 -9.72
N TRP A 517 -6.62 -8.09 -9.86
CA TRP A 517 -5.80 -7.81 -11.04
C TRP A 517 -4.75 -8.90 -11.28
N ASP A 518 -3.97 -9.22 -10.24
CA ASP A 518 -2.91 -10.21 -10.32
C ASP A 518 -3.45 -11.61 -10.65
N SER A 519 -4.62 -11.97 -10.10
CA SER A 519 -5.31 -13.23 -10.40
C SER A 519 -5.79 -13.30 -11.85
N LEU A 520 -6.35 -12.22 -12.38
CA LEU A 520 -6.80 -12.16 -13.77
C LEU A 520 -5.62 -12.22 -14.76
N VAL A 521 -4.53 -11.50 -14.46
CA VAL A 521 -3.35 -11.45 -15.33
C VAL A 521 -2.59 -12.77 -15.32
N SER A 522 -2.54 -13.49 -14.19
CA SER A 522 -1.86 -14.79 -14.09
C SER A 522 -2.46 -15.86 -15.02
N LEU A 523 -3.73 -15.74 -15.39
CA LEU A 523 -4.38 -16.64 -16.36
C LEU A 523 -3.78 -16.53 -17.76
N ASN A 524 -3.23 -15.37 -18.13
CA ASN A 524 -2.57 -15.17 -19.42
C ASN A 524 -1.05 -15.31 -19.34
N TYR A 525 -0.49 -15.06 -18.16
CA TYR A 525 0.96 -14.98 -17.94
C TYR A 525 1.35 -15.78 -16.70
N PRO A 526 1.59 -17.09 -16.84
CA PRO A 526 1.99 -17.94 -15.71
C PRO A 526 3.31 -17.52 -15.05
N ASP A 527 4.20 -16.85 -15.79
CA ASP A 527 5.46 -16.28 -15.34
C ASP A 527 5.31 -14.87 -14.71
N LEU A 528 4.10 -14.47 -14.35
CA LEU A 528 3.75 -13.12 -13.87
C LEU A 528 4.64 -12.65 -12.71
N ASP A 529 5.01 -13.56 -11.80
CA ASP A 529 5.80 -13.19 -10.62
C ASP A 529 7.23 -12.76 -10.96
N THR A 530 7.79 -13.21 -12.08
CA THR A 530 9.14 -12.84 -12.54
C THR A 530 9.18 -11.61 -13.45
N ARG A 531 8.02 -11.12 -13.91
CA ARG A 531 7.95 -9.97 -14.81
C ARG A 531 8.20 -8.66 -14.09
N ILE A 532 9.01 -7.79 -14.70
CA ILE A 532 9.33 -6.45 -14.18
C ILE A 532 9.02 -5.36 -15.21
N ASN A 533 8.66 -4.20 -14.72
CA ASN A 533 8.44 -3.03 -15.58
C ASN A 533 9.78 -2.45 -16.03
N SER A 534 10.06 -2.52 -17.34
CA SER A 534 11.28 -1.98 -17.94
C SER A 534 11.25 -0.45 -18.13
N ARG A 535 10.15 0.22 -17.78
CA ARG A 535 10.03 1.69 -17.79
C ARG A 535 10.35 2.33 -16.45
N THR A 536 10.80 1.56 -15.46
CA THR A 536 11.21 2.12 -14.16
C THR A 536 12.47 2.97 -14.34
N PRO A 537 12.60 4.07 -13.61
CA PRO A 537 13.72 5.00 -13.74
C PRO A 537 14.98 4.52 -12.98
N GLU A 538 15.37 3.26 -13.16
CA GLU A 538 16.57 2.67 -12.53
C GLU A 538 17.85 3.42 -12.90
N ASP A 539 17.93 3.95 -14.10
CA ASP A 539 19.04 4.77 -14.56
C ASP A 539 19.22 6.08 -13.77
N GLY A 540 18.24 6.43 -12.93
CA GLY A 540 18.30 7.59 -12.04
C GLY A 540 19.43 7.49 -11.02
N PHE A 541 19.70 6.29 -10.49
CA PHE A 541 20.80 6.06 -9.56
C PHE A 541 22.18 6.25 -10.23
N ASP A 542 22.37 5.71 -11.44
CA ASP A 542 23.61 5.89 -12.21
C ASP A 542 23.81 7.38 -12.58
N ARG A 543 22.73 8.08 -12.92
CA ARG A 543 22.76 9.51 -13.19
C ARG A 543 23.09 10.33 -11.96
N PHE A 544 22.53 9.98 -10.79
CA PHE A 544 22.85 10.64 -9.54
C PHE A 544 24.34 10.50 -9.23
N GLU A 545 24.87 9.28 -9.24
CA GLU A 545 26.28 9.00 -9.00
C GLU A 545 27.19 9.84 -9.92
N ARG A 546 26.87 9.89 -11.20
CA ARG A 546 27.63 10.68 -12.17
C ARG A 546 27.52 12.17 -11.92
N TYR A 547 26.29 12.71 -11.76
CA TYR A 547 26.10 14.16 -11.59
C TYR A 547 26.58 14.67 -10.24
N SER A 548 26.55 13.88 -9.19
CA SER A 548 27.06 14.27 -7.87
C SER A 548 28.57 14.54 -7.88
N GLN A 549 29.31 13.92 -8.82
CA GLN A 549 30.76 14.07 -8.99
C GLN A 549 31.15 15.16 -10.00
N MET A 550 30.19 15.75 -10.73
CA MET A 550 30.43 16.75 -11.75
C MET A 550 30.31 18.17 -11.20
N GLU A 551 31.14 19.07 -11.71
CA GLU A 551 30.95 20.51 -11.49
C GLU A 551 29.64 21.01 -12.16
N ALA A 552 28.99 22.02 -11.57
CA ALA A 552 27.73 22.57 -12.08
C ALA A 552 27.83 23.03 -13.55
N GLN A 553 28.97 23.58 -13.98
CA GLN A 553 29.21 23.95 -15.36
C GLN A 553 29.18 22.74 -16.30
N GLY A 554 29.84 21.64 -15.94
CA GLY A 554 29.85 20.41 -16.76
C GLY A 554 28.45 19.81 -16.93
N ILE A 555 27.64 19.81 -15.86
CA ILE A 555 26.24 19.38 -15.94
C ILE A 555 25.45 20.31 -16.86
N PHE A 556 25.64 21.62 -16.73
CA PHE A 556 24.98 22.61 -17.55
C PHE A 556 25.28 22.41 -19.04
N ASP A 557 26.56 22.23 -19.38
CA ASP A 557 27.01 22.04 -20.75
C ASP A 557 26.45 20.77 -21.37
N GLU A 558 26.43 19.65 -20.64
CA GLU A 558 25.81 18.37 -21.07
C GLU A 558 24.31 18.53 -21.33
N VAL A 559 23.58 19.18 -20.43
CA VAL A 559 22.12 19.40 -20.58
C VAL A 559 21.83 20.28 -21.81
N MET A 560 22.64 21.34 -22.03
CA MET A 560 22.48 22.22 -23.15
C MET A 560 22.88 21.57 -24.48
N GLU A 561 23.91 20.75 -24.50
CA GLU A 561 24.28 19.95 -25.66
C GLU A 561 23.14 19.01 -26.08
N ARG A 562 22.57 18.24 -25.13
CA ARG A 562 21.42 17.38 -25.38
C ARG A 562 20.19 18.17 -25.86
N TYR A 563 19.93 19.31 -25.26
CA TYR A 563 18.84 20.20 -25.68
C TYR A 563 19.02 20.66 -27.12
N ASN A 564 20.21 21.13 -27.47
CA ASN A 564 20.54 21.62 -28.81
C ASN A 564 20.51 20.48 -29.86
N ALA A 565 21.06 19.32 -29.55
CA ALA A 565 20.98 18.12 -30.42
C ALA A 565 19.54 17.69 -30.70
N LYS A 566 18.70 17.66 -29.67
CA LYS A 566 17.27 17.34 -29.83
C LYS A 566 16.54 18.38 -30.67
N ARG A 567 16.87 19.64 -30.50
CA ARG A 567 16.31 20.74 -31.30
C ARG A 567 16.70 20.60 -32.76
N GLN A 568 18.01 20.38 -33.05
CA GLN A 568 18.50 20.17 -34.42
C GLN A 568 17.82 18.96 -35.07
N ALA A 569 17.70 17.83 -34.37
CA ALA A 569 17.00 16.65 -34.87
C ALA A 569 15.51 16.93 -35.16
N THR A 570 14.86 17.75 -34.33
CA THR A 570 13.46 18.17 -34.56
C THR A 570 13.33 19.10 -35.76
N ASP A 571 14.25 20.04 -35.88
CA ASP A 571 14.30 20.97 -37.04
C ASP A 571 14.60 20.21 -38.33
N MET A 572 15.52 19.24 -38.33
CA MET A 572 15.80 18.36 -39.46
C MET A 572 14.58 17.48 -39.83
N ALA A 573 13.87 16.91 -38.83
CA ALA A 573 12.68 16.10 -39.09
C ALA A 573 11.49 16.91 -39.63
N MET A 574 11.42 18.22 -39.30
CA MET A 574 10.40 19.11 -39.82
C MET A 574 10.75 19.67 -41.21
N GLY A 575 11.97 19.49 -41.71
CA GLY A 575 12.49 20.08 -42.92
C GLY A 575 12.66 21.59 -42.83
N PRO A 576 13.32 22.24 -43.83
CA PRO A 576 13.49 23.68 -43.80
C PRO A 576 12.09 24.33 -43.78
N LYS A 577 11.84 25.17 -42.75
CA LYS A 577 10.65 26.03 -42.72
C LYS A 577 10.80 26.97 -43.94
N THR A 578 10.22 26.55 -45.09
CA THR A 578 10.16 27.45 -46.25
C THR A 578 9.41 28.72 -45.83
N ALA A 579 10.08 29.84 -45.93
CA ALA A 579 9.47 31.11 -45.62
C ALA A 579 8.17 31.26 -46.44
N PRO A 580 7.11 31.82 -45.86
CA PRO A 580 5.89 32.06 -46.61
C PRO A 580 6.14 32.90 -47.82
N ILE A 581 5.54 32.50 -48.95
CA ILE A 581 5.68 33.21 -50.23
C ILE A 581 4.97 34.56 -50.25
N ASN A 582 4.18 34.89 -49.23
CA ASN A 582 3.34 36.09 -49.20
C ASN A 582 3.48 36.89 -47.90
N LYS A 583 3.47 38.20 -48.02
CA LYS A 583 3.46 39.18 -46.92
C LYS A 583 2.04 39.61 -46.53
N LYS A 584 1.08 39.54 -47.45
CA LYS A 584 -0.33 39.88 -47.24
C LYS A 584 -1.20 38.60 -47.21
N CYS A 585 -2.27 38.61 -46.41
CA CYS A 585 -3.16 37.45 -46.32
C CYS A 585 -3.92 37.26 -47.63
N PRO A 586 -3.89 36.07 -48.28
CA PRO A 586 -4.55 35.84 -49.56
C PRO A 586 -6.08 35.84 -49.49
N ILE A 587 -6.64 35.70 -48.28
CA ILE A 587 -8.12 35.74 -48.06
C ILE A 587 -8.59 37.13 -47.67
N LYS A 588 -7.77 37.92 -46.95
CA LYS A 588 -8.03 39.29 -46.53
C LYS A 588 -6.86 40.15 -46.98
N THR A 589 -6.88 40.54 -48.24
CA THR A 589 -5.78 41.19 -48.97
C THR A 589 -5.28 42.48 -48.37
N GLY A 590 -6.11 43.17 -47.57
CA GLY A 590 -5.72 44.37 -46.82
C GLY A 590 -4.95 44.14 -45.50
N ARG A 591 -4.82 42.89 -45.05
CA ARG A 591 -4.14 42.58 -43.78
C ARG A 591 -2.82 41.89 -43.97
N ASP A 592 -1.85 42.21 -43.13
CA ASP A 592 -0.57 41.52 -43.11
C ASP A 592 -0.76 40.07 -42.67
N ALA A 593 -0.02 39.17 -43.30
CA ALA A 593 0.00 37.76 -42.97
C ALA A 593 0.92 37.53 -41.78
N ASN A 594 0.45 36.72 -40.83
CA ASN A 594 1.27 36.25 -39.72
C ASN A 594 2.10 35.05 -40.18
N PRO A 595 3.44 35.12 -40.18
CA PRO A 595 4.31 34.04 -40.68
C PRO A 595 4.18 32.73 -39.88
N ASN A 596 3.59 32.78 -38.68
CA ASN A 596 3.36 31.59 -37.84
C ASN A 596 2.02 30.88 -38.16
N ILE A 597 1.14 31.48 -38.98
CA ILE A 597 -0.16 30.90 -39.34
C ILE A 597 -0.11 30.50 -40.82
N THR A 598 0.43 29.36 -41.12
CA THR A 598 0.69 28.90 -42.49
C THR A 598 -0.07 27.66 -42.91
N ALA A 599 -0.24 27.46 -44.22
CA ALA A 599 -0.65 26.21 -44.86
C ALA A 599 0.09 26.01 -46.18
N LYS A 600 0.15 24.79 -46.67
CA LYS A 600 0.68 24.48 -48.00
C LYS A 600 -0.42 24.75 -49.08
N ASN A 601 -0.06 25.39 -50.21
CA ASN A 601 -0.94 25.48 -51.37
C ASN A 601 -0.86 24.24 -52.26
N ALA A 602 -1.58 24.22 -53.37
CA ALA A 602 -1.62 23.07 -54.28
C ALA A 602 -0.25 22.73 -54.90
N LYS A 603 0.69 23.66 -54.92
CA LYS A 603 2.07 23.49 -55.39
C LYS A 603 3.04 23.08 -54.29
N GLY A 604 2.54 22.89 -53.04
CA GLY A 604 3.39 22.56 -51.91
C GLY A 604 4.10 23.73 -51.24
N GLU A 605 3.88 24.98 -51.74
CA GLU A 605 4.49 26.21 -51.22
C GLU A 605 3.82 26.67 -49.93
N THR A 606 4.59 27.23 -48.97
CA THR A 606 4.09 27.71 -47.72
C THR A 606 3.44 29.09 -47.87
N VAL A 607 2.16 29.25 -47.54
CA VAL A 607 1.37 30.46 -47.59
C VAL A 607 0.97 30.89 -46.19
N ALA A 608 1.19 32.16 -45.82
CA ALA A 608 0.85 32.71 -44.52
C ALA A 608 -0.53 33.40 -44.53
N PHE A 609 -1.19 33.45 -43.37
CA PHE A 609 -2.52 34.03 -43.19
C PHE A 609 -2.59 34.96 -42.00
N CYS A 610 -3.45 35.97 -42.03
CA CYS A 610 -3.58 36.92 -40.91
C CYS A 610 -4.24 36.27 -39.65
N CYS A 611 -4.96 35.14 -39.81
CA CYS A 611 -5.61 34.42 -38.74
C CYS A 611 -5.97 32.98 -39.15
N ASN A 612 -6.25 32.12 -38.17
CA ASN A 612 -6.64 30.74 -38.43
C ASN A 612 -7.94 30.59 -39.23
N GLY A 613 -8.89 31.52 -39.12
CA GLY A 613 -10.11 31.53 -39.93
C GLY A 613 -9.81 31.69 -41.43
N CYS A 614 -8.84 32.54 -41.81
CA CYS A 614 -8.40 32.66 -43.19
C CYS A 614 -7.63 31.44 -43.67
N LYS A 615 -6.75 30.88 -42.85
CA LYS A 615 -6.09 29.59 -43.11
C LYS A 615 -7.12 28.49 -43.41
N ASN A 616 -8.15 28.35 -42.57
CA ASN A 616 -9.17 27.30 -42.73
C ASN A 616 -10.01 27.47 -43.99
N LYS A 617 -10.38 28.72 -44.35
CA LYS A 617 -11.07 29.00 -45.61
C LYS A 617 -10.22 28.62 -46.81
N PHE A 618 -8.92 28.93 -46.78
CA PHE A 618 -7.99 28.58 -47.84
C PHE A 618 -7.84 27.06 -48.00
N THR A 619 -7.59 26.35 -46.87
CA THR A 619 -7.44 24.90 -46.92
C THR A 619 -8.73 24.17 -47.31
N ALA A 620 -9.90 24.69 -46.98
CA ALA A 620 -11.19 24.19 -47.44
C ALA A 620 -11.40 24.28 -48.94
N ALA A 621 -10.77 25.27 -49.59
CA ALA A 621 -10.85 25.48 -51.04
C ALA A 621 -9.85 24.66 -51.86
N LEU A 622 -8.94 23.89 -51.24
CA LEU A 622 -7.96 23.08 -51.95
C LEU A 622 -8.61 21.78 -52.53
N PRO A 623 -8.11 21.26 -53.67
CA PRO A 623 -8.59 20.01 -54.24
C PRO A 623 -8.45 18.81 -53.33
N PRO A 624 -9.31 17.75 -53.44
CA PRO A 624 -9.32 16.59 -52.53
C PRO A 624 -7.98 15.85 -52.44
N SER A 625 -7.23 15.78 -53.52
CA SER A 625 -5.89 15.16 -53.60
C SER A 625 -4.86 15.88 -52.71
N VAL A 626 -4.98 17.20 -52.57
CA VAL A 626 -4.07 18.03 -51.77
C VAL A 626 -4.54 18.11 -50.31
N LYS A 627 -5.85 17.96 -50.08
CA LYS A 627 -6.41 17.90 -48.69
C LYS A 627 -5.85 16.74 -47.87
N LYS A 628 -5.56 15.59 -48.48
CA LYS A 628 -5.05 14.40 -47.78
C LYS A 628 -3.63 14.61 -47.25
N ALA A 629 -2.81 15.39 -47.93
CA ALA A 629 -1.46 15.76 -47.48
C ALA A 629 -1.46 16.89 -46.44
N ALA A 630 -2.44 17.81 -46.53
CA ALA A 630 -2.60 18.92 -45.58
C ALA A 630 -3.31 18.52 -44.27
N MET A 631 -4.01 17.39 -44.24
CA MET A 631 -4.75 16.89 -43.08
C MET A 631 -3.90 16.12 -42.05
N ALA A 632 -2.64 15.83 -42.36
CA ALA A 632 -1.73 15.16 -41.41
C ALA A 632 -1.36 16.01 -40.18
N SER A 633 -1.85 17.27 -40.10
CA SER A 633 -1.57 18.18 -39.00
C SER A 633 -2.82 18.81 -38.34
N LYS A 634 -4.01 18.18 -38.41
CA LYS A 634 -5.22 18.77 -37.81
C LYS A 634 -5.29 18.55 -36.30
N LYS A 635 -5.11 19.60 -35.51
CA LYS A 635 -5.86 19.80 -34.25
C LYS A 635 -7.28 20.24 -34.62
N VAL A 636 -8.28 19.41 -34.34
CA VAL A 636 -9.70 19.75 -34.51
C VAL A 636 -10.00 20.88 -33.48
N GLY A 637 -10.54 22.00 -33.93
CA GLY A 637 -11.04 23.09 -33.10
C GLY A 637 -12.28 22.67 -32.30
N PRO A 638 -12.68 23.41 -31.27
CA PRO A 638 -13.82 23.06 -30.43
C PRO A 638 -15.15 23.14 -31.24
N LEU A 639 -16.09 22.26 -30.89
CA LEU A 639 -17.39 22.09 -31.55
C LEU A 639 -18.40 23.18 -31.20
N ASN A 640 -18.19 23.94 -30.14
CA ASN A 640 -19.18 24.85 -29.53
C ASN A 640 -18.70 26.29 -29.49
N GLU A 641 -19.65 27.21 -29.71
CA GLU A 641 -19.42 28.66 -29.57
C GLU A 641 -19.78 29.20 -28.18
N MET A 642 -20.69 28.50 -27.46
CA MET A 642 -21.12 28.88 -26.12
C MET A 642 -20.62 27.85 -25.11
N CYS A 643 -20.37 28.28 -23.89
CA CYS A 643 -19.88 27.39 -22.83
C CYS A 643 -20.96 26.39 -22.37
N PRO A 644 -20.72 25.08 -22.42
CA PRO A 644 -21.74 24.07 -22.06
C PRO A 644 -22.08 24.03 -20.55
N VAL A 645 -21.26 24.66 -19.71
CA VAL A 645 -21.50 24.77 -18.26
C VAL A 645 -22.16 26.10 -17.87
N LYS A 646 -21.97 27.13 -18.68
CA LYS A 646 -22.61 28.46 -18.56
C LYS A 646 -23.09 28.90 -19.94
N PRO A 647 -24.30 28.49 -20.33
CA PRO A 647 -24.80 28.73 -21.69
C PRO A 647 -24.98 30.19 -22.07
N ASP A 648 -24.98 31.09 -21.10
CA ASP A 648 -25.03 32.55 -21.24
C ASP A 648 -23.68 33.18 -21.60
N ARG A 649 -22.59 32.41 -21.57
CA ARG A 649 -21.24 32.89 -21.85
C ARG A 649 -20.62 32.25 -23.08
N ARG A 650 -19.98 33.09 -23.88
CA ARG A 650 -19.24 32.61 -25.05
C ARG A 650 -18.02 31.77 -24.62
N ALA A 651 -17.81 30.67 -25.29
CA ALA A 651 -16.66 29.80 -25.04
C ALA A 651 -15.37 30.39 -25.58
N ASP A 652 -14.30 30.31 -24.83
CA ASP A 652 -12.95 30.63 -25.25
C ASP A 652 -12.31 29.41 -25.95
N PRO A 653 -11.98 29.51 -27.23
CA PRO A 653 -11.39 28.38 -27.98
C PRO A 653 -10.04 27.90 -27.47
N SER A 654 -9.38 28.69 -26.60
CA SER A 654 -8.11 28.30 -25.98
C SER A 654 -8.31 27.43 -24.72
N ILE A 655 -9.52 27.44 -24.14
CA ILE A 655 -9.86 26.71 -22.90
C ILE A 655 -10.71 25.49 -23.26
N THR A 656 -10.10 24.37 -23.62
CA THR A 656 -10.80 23.21 -24.14
C THR A 656 -10.60 21.94 -23.28
N ALA A 657 -11.57 21.02 -23.35
CA ALA A 657 -11.44 19.63 -22.91
C ALA A 657 -12.08 18.70 -23.96
N LYS A 658 -11.82 17.42 -23.87
CA LYS A 658 -12.49 16.41 -24.70
C LYS A 658 -13.72 15.87 -23.99
N ASP A 659 -14.81 15.65 -24.74
CA ASP A 659 -15.99 14.96 -24.24
C ASP A 659 -15.84 13.43 -24.31
N SER A 660 -16.87 12.70 -23.90
CA SER A 660 -16.90 11.23 -23.89
C SER A 660 -16.77 10.59 -25.28
N LYS A 661 -17.01 11.36 -26.35
CA LYS A 661 -16.84 10.94 -27.76
C LYS A 661 -15.47 11.30 -28.33
N GLY A 662 -14.60 11.95 -27.54
CA GLY A 662 -13.30 12.39 -27.94
C GLY A 662 -13.31 13.71 -28.72
N GLU A 663 -14.45 14.42 -28.81
CA GLU A 663 -14.60 15.68 -29.47
C GLU A 663 -14.11 16.84 -28.60
N THR A 664 -13.58 17.89 -29.23
CA THR A 664 -13.02 19.02 -28.48
C THR A 664 -14.10 20.06 -28.19
N VAL A 665 -14.34 20.33 -26.91
CA VAL A 665 -15.34 21.27 -26.39
C VAL A 665 -14.62 22.46 -25.73
N ALA A 666 -15.04 23.69 -26.01
CA ALA A 666 -14.50 24.92 -25.44
C ALA A 666 -15.36 25.42 -24.24
N PHE A 667 -14.71 26.16 -23.34
CA PHE A 667 -15.32 26.69 -22.12
C PHE A 667 -14.97 28.15 -21.90
N CYS A 668 -15.86 28.89 -21.24
CA CYS A 668 -15.62 30.30 -20.97
C CYS A 668 -14.50 30.58 -19.93
N CYS A 669 -14.11 29.58 -19.14
CA CYS A 669 -13.06 29.65 -18.14
C CYS A 669 -12.61 28.27 -17.67
N ASN A 670 -11.44 28.17 -17.02
CA ASN A 670 -10.92 26.92 -16.47
C ASN A 670 -11.83 26.30 -15.40
N GLY A 671 -12.58 27.08 -14.62
CA GLY A 671 -13.55 26.57 -13.65
C GLY A 671 -14.69 25.79 -14.32
N CYS A 672 -15.19 26.24 -15.47
CA CYS A 672 -16.20 25.53 -16.26
C CYS A 672 -15.62 24.28 -16.91
N LYS A 673 -14.41 24.35 -17.44
CA LYS A 673 -13.67 23.18 -17.96
C LYS A 673 -13.52 22.07 -16.90
N ASN A 674 -13.10 22.43 -15.68
CA ASN A 674 -12.92 21.47 -14.61
C ASN A 674 -14.25 20.82 -14.14
N LYS A 675 -15.32 21.61 -14.05
CA LYS A 675 -16.67 21.09 -13.74
C LYS A 675 -17.16 20.11 -14.81
N PHE A 676 -16.95 20.44 -16.08
CA PHE A 676 -17.31 19.56 -17.18
C PHE A 676 -16.48 18.26 -17.17
N ALA A 677 -15.18 18.37 -16.93
CA ALA A 677 -14.30 17.19 -16.83
C ALA A 677 -14.70 16.27 -15.67
N ALA A 678 -15.17 16.82 -14.55
CA ALA A 678 -15.67 16.05 -13.40
C ALA A 678 -17.03 15.38 -13.65
N SER A 679 -17.81 15.88 -14.60
CA SER A 679 -19.14 15.34 -14.95
C SER A 679 -19.13 14.30 -16.08
N GLN A 680 -17.99 14.10 -16.75
CA GLN A 680 -17.87 13.13 -17.83
C GLN A 680 -17.52 11.74 -17.31
N PRO A 681 -18.17 10.67 -17.81
CA PRO A 681 -17.67 9.31 -17.61
C PRO A 681 -16.28 9.20 -18.24
N ALA A 682 -15.32 8.59 -17.54
CA ALA A 682 -13.92 8.52 -17.96
C ALA A 682 -13.77 7.99 -19.40
N PRO A 683 -13.14 8.71 -20.30
CA PRO A 683 -12.93 8.21 -21.66
C PRO A 683 -11.92 7.07 -21.66
N ASN A 684 -12.20 6.02 -22.44
CA ASN A 684 -11.24 5.00 -22.83
C ASN A 684 -10.09 5.64 -23.63
N SER A 685 -9.11 6.20 -22.97
CA SER A 685 -7.93 6.74 -23.65
C SER A 685 -6.93 5.62 -23.91
N ALA A 686 -6.85 5.19 -25.13
CA ALA A 686 -5.68 4.54 -25.68
C ALA A 686 -4.46 5.42 -25.43
N MET A 687 -3.50 4.92 -24.65
CA MET A 687 -2.22 5.60 -24.43
C MET A 687 -1.45 5.67 -25.73
N SER A 688 -1.37 6.84 -26.34
CA SER A 688 -0.38 7.13 -27.38
C SER A 688 1.00 7.28 -26.71
N GLY A 689 1.92 6.38 -27.11
CA GLY A 689 3.26 6.28 -26.55
C GLY A 689 4.11 7.52 -26.80
N MET A 690 4.81 7.94 -25.76
CA MET A 690 6.06 8.67 -25.91
C MET A 690 7.20 7.65 -26.03
N ASN A 691 7.66 7.42 -27.23
CA ASN A 691 8.91 6.70 -27.49
C ASN A 691 10.09 7.56 -27.01
N MET A 692 10.74 7.17 -25.94
CA MET A 692 12.12 7.55 -25.66
C MET A 692 13.00 6.35 -25.96
N ALA A 693 13.69 6.40 -27.07
CA ALA A 693 14.74 5.46 -27.40
C ALA A 693 15.94 5.74 -26.47
N SER A 694 16.28 4.83 -25.62
CA SER A 694 17.53 4.82 -24.87
C SER A 694 18.50 3.89 -25.58
N ASN A 695 19.46 4.47 -26.31
CA ASN A 695 20.71 3.77 -26.60
C ASN A 695 21.66 4.01 -25.43
N SER A 696 21.94 3.01 -24.65
CA SER A 696 23.00 3.02 -23.65
C SER A 696 23.88 1.79 -23.81
N PRO A 697 25.20 1.94 -23.68
CA PRO A 697 26.12 0.80 -23.77
C PRO A 697 26.02 -0.09 -22.52
N SER A 698 26.12 -1.38 -22.75
CA SER A 698 26.05 -2.43 -21.76
C SER A 698 27.27 -2.43 -20.82
N GLY A 699 27.06 -1.95 -19.60
CA GLY A 699 27.92 -2.24 -18.46
C GLY A 699 27.30 -3.35 -17.62
N SER A 700 28.05 -4.40 -17.33
CA SER A 700 27.61 -5.48 -16.46
C SER A 700 27.59 -5.00 -15.00
N ASP A 701 26.40 -4.72 -14.46
CA ASP A 701 26.23 -4.31 -13.09
C ASP A 701 25.38 -5.35 -12.33
N SER A 702 25.94 -5.87 -11.24
CA SER A 702 25.34 -6.91 -10.39
C SER A 702 24.10 -6.45 -9.62
N ASN A 703 23.74 -5.16 -9.71
CA ASN A 703 22.62 -4.52 -8.98
C ASN A 703 21.35 -4.30 -9.81
N LYS A 704 21.26 -4.85 -11.02
CA LYS A 704 20.01 -4.74 -11.83
C LYS A 704 18.94 -5.67 -11.27
N ARG A 705 17.69 -5.18 -11.26
CA ARG A 705 16.52 -5.99 -10.89
C ARG A 705 16.47 -7.27 -11.71
N LYS A 706 16.42 -8.42 -11.01
CA LYS A 706 16.28 -9.73 -11.66
C LYS A 706 14.83 -9.91 -12.10
N GLY A 707 14.61 -10.33 -13.35
CA GLY A 707 13.27 -10.61 -13.85
C GLY A 707 13.16 -10.43 -15.36
N THR A 708 12.03 -10.81 -15.95
CA THR A 708 11.72 -10.67 -17.38
C THR A 708 11.21 -9.26 -17.67
N PRO A 709 12.00 -8.39 -18.33
CA PRO A 709 11.61 -7.00 -18.56
C PRO A 709 10.51 -6.91 -19.61
N THR A 710 9.46 -6.12 -19.33
CA THR A 710 8.38 -5.83 -20.29
C THR A 710 7.93 -4.37 -20.20
N LYS A 711 7.47 -3.83 -21.33
CA LYS A 711 6.84 -2.50 -21.43
C LYS A 711 5.31 -2.59 -21.44
N ASP A 712 4.76 -3.79 -21.51
CA ASP A 712 3.31 -4.00 -21.53
C ASP A 712 2.75 -4.06 -20.11
N LEU A 713 2.18 -2.96 -19.66
CA LEU A 713 1.58 -2.84 -18.32
C LEU A 713 0.44 -3.85 -18.07
N LYS A 714 -0.19 -4.37 -19.14
CA LYS A 714 -1.25 -5.37 -19.02
C LYS A 714 -0.73 -6.78 -18.68
N SER A 715 0.57 -6.99 -18.75
CA SER A 715 1.26 -8.25 -18.45
C SER A 715 2.11 -8.16 -17.19
N LEU A 716 1.85 -7.18 -16.31
CA LEU A 716 2.60 -6.92 -15.08
C LEU A 716 1.72 -7.11 -13.85
N ARG A 717 2.33 -7.51 -12.76
CA ARG A 717 1.69 -7.48 -11.42
C ARG A 717 1.35 -6.06 -11.00
N ALA A 718 0.37 -5.94 -10.11
CA ALA A 718 -0.04 -4.66 -9.53
C ALA A 718 1.14 -3.86 -8.98
N SER A 719 2.12 -4.52 -8.34
CA SER A 719 3.36 -3.92 -7.82
C SER A 719 4.27 -3.31 -8.89
N GLU A 720 4.05 -3.61 -10.16
CA GLU A 720 4.86 -3.17 -11.30
C GLU A 720 4.09 -2.25 -12.26
N VAL A 721 2.77 -2.10 -12.08
CA VAL A 721 1.94 -1.23 -12.96
C VAL A 721 2.24 0.24 -12.76
N GLY A 722 2.48 0.65 -11.52
CA GLY A 722 2.81 2.01 -11.13
C GLY A 722 2.34 2.34 -9.71
N ASP A 723 2.89 3.39 -9.13
CA ASP A 723 2.69 3.79 -7.74
C ASP A 723 2.18 5.25 -7.63
N PRO A 724 0.89 5.46 -7.49
CA PRO A 724 -0.24 4.52 -7.58
C PRO A 724 -0.53 4.05 -9.01
N ALA A 725 -1.39 3.05 -9.15
CA ALA A 725 -1.87 2.61 -10.46
C ALA A 725 -2.48 3.77 -11.26
N PRO A 726 -2.38 3.78 -12.60
CA PRO A 726 -2.93 4.88 -13.42
C PRO A 726 -4.44 5.06 -13.23
N ARG A 727 -4.92 6.28 -13.33
CA ARG A 727 -6.37 6.58 -13.26
C ARG A 727 -7.15 5.75 -14.28
N GLY A 728 -8.26 5.17 -13.86
CA GLY A 728 -9.10 4.29 -14.69
C GLY A 728 -8.59 2.86 -14.80
N HIS A 729 -7.47 2.51 -14.18
CA HIS A 729 -6.99 1.13 -14.11
C HIS A 729 -7.93 0.27 -13.24
N LEU A 730 -8.06 -1.02 -13.58
CA LEU A 730 -8.93 -1.96 -12.87
C LEU A 730 -8.63 -2.00 -11.35
N ILE A 731 -7.36 -1.93 -10.97
CA ILE A 731 -6.94 -1.88 -9.56
C ILE A 731 -7.69 -0.78 -8.81
N LEU A 732 -7.69 0.46 -9.32
CA LEU A 732 -8.36 1.58 -8.66
C LEU A 732 -9.90 1.46 -8.71
N GLN A 733 -10.46 0.87 -9.78
CA GLN A 733 -11.90 0.61 -9.86
C GLN A 733 -12.38 -0.37 -8.80
N PHE A 734 -11.52 -1.30 -8.39
CA PHE A 734 -11.79 -2.29 -7.34
C PHE A 734 -11.28 -1.88 -5.96
N GLY A 735 -11.06 -0.59 -5.72
CA GLY A 735 -10.73 -0.05 -4.41
C GLY A 735 -9.26 -0.09 -4.07
N GLY A 736 -8.37 -0.30 -5.04
CA GLY A 736 -6.93 -0.16 -4.82
C GLY A 736 -6.56 1.26 -4.41
N SER A 737 -5.55 1.40 -3.56
CA SER A 737 -5.17 2.66 -2.93
C SER A 737 -4.60 3.67 -3.93
N PRO A 738 -5.05 4.94 -3.93
CA PRO A 738 -4.36 6.04 -4.57
C PRO A 738 -3.13 6.51 -3.78
N ARG A 739 -2.89 5.94 -2.59
CA ARG A 739 -1.77 6.23 -1.68
C ARG A 739 -1.67 7.70 -1.25
N ASP A 740 -2.79 8.39 -1.19
CA ASP A 740 -2.88 9.76 -0.69
C ASP A 740 -2.98 9.79 0.85
N GLN A 741 -3.61 8.77 1.43
CA GLN A 741 -3.79 8.56 2.85
C GLN A 741 -3.36 7.15 3.25
N ILE A 742 -3.25 6.89 4.56
CA ILE A 742 -2.91 5.58 5.10
C ILE A 742 -4.08 4.62 4.91
N GLN A 743 -3.83 3.43 4.37
CA GLN A 743 -4.79 2.34 4.23
C GLN A 743 -6.15 2.75 3.62
N VAL A 744 -6.11 3.50 2.52
CA VAL A 744 -7.33 3.94 1.81
C VAL A 744 -7.90 2.85 0.90
N SER A 745 -7.17 1.77 0.68
CA SER A 745 -7.69 0.63 -0.06
C SER A 745 -8.94 0.06 0.63
N HIS A 746 -9.98 -0.19 -0.16
CA HIS A 746 -11.24 -0.73 0.34
C HIS A 746 -11.70 -1.93 -0.49
N LYS A 747 -12.49 -2.81 0.13
CA LYS A 747 -13.02 -4.03 -0.49
C LYS A 747 -14.54 -3.97 -0.74
N GLU A 748 -15.14 -2.79 -0.65
CA GLU A 748 -16.55 -2.58 -0.86
C GLU A 748 -16.98 -2.89 -2.31
N ALA A 749 -18.16 -3.46 -2.46
CA ALA A 749 -18.70 -3.78 -3.77
C ALA A 749 -19.44 -2.58 -4.37
N ALA A 750 -19.24 -2.35 -5.68
CA ALA A 750 -19.90 -1.30 -6.43
C ALA A 750 -20.38 -1.82 -7.80
N VAL A 751 -21.46 -1.26 -8.33
CA VAL A 751 -22.06 -1.69 -9.61
C VAL A 751 -21.07 -1.59 -10.77
N ASN A 752 -20.25 -0.54 -10.82
CA ASN A 752 -19.25 -0.36 -11.85
C ASN A 752 -18.20 -1.48 -11.89
N GLN A 753 -17.92 -2.12 -10.75
CA GLN A 753 -17.02 -3.26 -10.68
C GLN A 753 -17.63 -4.50 -11.34
N VAL A 754 -18.92 -4.75 -11.13
CA VAL A 754 -19.66 -5.83 -11.78
C VAL A 754 -19.64 -5.63 -13.30
N LEU A 755 -19.95 -4.42 -13.78
CA LEU A 755 -19.91 -4.08 -15.20
C LEU A 755 -18.49 -4.23 -15.79
N ALA A 756 -17.45 -3.89 -15.05
CA ALA A 756 -16.06 -4.05 -15.49
C ALA A 756 -15.66 -5.54 -15.64
N MET A 757 -16.21 -6.43 -14.82
CA MET A 757 -16.01 -7.87 -14.94
C MET A 757 -16.79 -8.46 -16.11
N ILE A 758 -18.08 -8.12 -16.23
CA ILE A 758 -18.97 -8.72 -17.24
C ILE A 758 -18.58 -8.28 -18.66
N ASN A 759 -18.45 -6.97 -18.91
CA ASN A 759 -18.31 -6.37 -20.24
C ASN A 759 -16.95 -5.72 -20.50
N GLY A 760 -16.02 -5.78 -19.55
CA GLY A 760 -14.79 -4.99 -19.58
C GLY A 760 -13.53 -5.80 -19.87
N TYR A 761 -12.65 -5.81 -18.86
CA TYR A 761 -11.32 -6.41 -18.97
C TYR A 761 -11.38 -7.93 -19.21
N VAL A 762 -12.24 -8.64 -18.48
CA VAL A 762 -12.35 -10.10 -18.52
C VAL A 762 -12.71 -10.56 -19.93
N GLU A 763 -13.78 -10.00 -20.51
CA GLU A 763 -14.21 -10.37 -21.86
C GLU A 763 -13.11 -10.08 -22.90
N LYS A 764 -12.55 -8.86 -22.90
CA LYS A 764 -11.64 -8.40 -23.96
C LYS A 764 -10.23 -8.98 -23.87
N ASN A 765 -9.72 -9.16 -22.67
CA ASN A 765 -8.30 -9.50 -22.47
C ASN A 765 -8.07 -10.95 -22.02
N LEU A 766 -9.10 -11.64 -21.53
CA LEU A 766 -9.03 -13.05 -21.13
C LEU A 766 -9.83 -13.94 -22.07
N VAL A 767 -11.16 -13.82 -22.08
CA VAL A 767 -12.06 -14.74 -22.80
C VAL A 767 -11.86 -14.66 -24.31
N ASN A 768 -11.71 -13.46 -24.86
CA ASN A 768 -11.48 -13.23 -26.30
C ASN A 768 -9.99 -13.15 -26.69
N ASN A 769 -9.08 -13.47 -25.75
CA ASN A 769 -7.65 -13.44 -26.02
C ASN A 769 -7.15 -14.80 -26.55
N LYS A 770 -6.90 -14.91 -27.85
CA LYS A 770 -6.35 -16.11 -28.49
C LYS A 770 -4.98 -16.56 -27.95
N LYS A 771 -4.30 -15.68 -27.19
CA LYS A 771 -2.99 -15.95 -26.58
C LYS A 771 -3.11 -16.34 -25.10
N SER A 772 -4.33 -16.49 -24.56
CA SER A 772 -4.53 -16.91 -23.17
C SER A 772 -4.00 -18.32 -22.96
N VAL A 773 -2.97 -18.45 -22.12
CA VAL A 773 -2.35 -19.76 -21.82
C VAL A 773 -3.36 -20.67 -21.15
N THR A 774 -4.08 -20.18 -20.16
CA THR A 774 -5.08 -20.96 -19.41
C THR A 774 -6.23 -21.42 -20.31
N LEU A 775 -6.80 -20.54 -21.15
CA LEU A 775 -7.88 -20.93 -22.06
C LEU A 775 -7.44 -21.96 -23.08
N ASN A 776 -6.24 -21.83 -23.63
CA ASN A 776 -5.71 -22.81 -24.58
C ASN A 776 -5.55 -24.19 -23.91
N LYS A 777 -5.05 -24.24 -22.67
CA LYS A 777 -4.93 -25.51 -21.90
C LYS A 777 -6.30 -26.12 -21.60
N VAL A 778 -7.29 -25.29 -21.23
CA VAL A 778 -8.67 -25.76 -21.03
C VAL A 778 -9.24 -26.31 -22.33
N ALA A 779 -8.97 -25.66 -23.48
CA ALA A 779 -9.42 -26.11 -24.79
C ALA A 779 -8.83 -27.48 -25.19
N GLU A 780 -7.62 -27.82 -24.71
CA GLU A 780 -6.94 -29.11 -24.97
C GLU A 780 -7.61 -30.29 -24.23
N GLY A 781 -8.54 -30.06 -23.32
CA GLY A 781 -9.26 -31.11 -22.58
C GLY A 781 -9.93 -32.11 -23.53
N SER A 782 -9.76 -33.43 -23.25
CA SER A 782 -10.12 -34.56 -24.12
C SER A 782 -11.63 -34.77 -24.25
N SER A 783 -12.43 -34.26 -23.34
CA SER A 783 -13.88 -34.40 -23.28
C SER A 783 -14.53 -33.11 -22.73
N ILE A 784 -15.87 -32.99 -22.89
CA ILE A 784 -16.65 -31.92 -22.27
C ILE A 784 -16.41 -31.87 -20.77
N GLU A 785 -16.47 -33.03 -20.10
CA GLU A 785 -16.22 -33.13 -18.67
C GLU A 785 -14.82 -32.69 -18.27
N ASP A 786 -13.81 -33.05 -19.08
CA ASP A 786 -12.43 -32.67 -18.82
C ASP A 786 -12.25 -31.15 -18.95
N LYS A 787 -12.81 -30.52 -19.98
CA LYS A 787 -12.81 -29.06 -20.14
C LYS A 787 -13.50 -28.33 -18.99
N ILE A 788 -14.63 -28.86 -18.48
CA ILE A 788 -15.31 -28.32 -17.29
C ILE A 788 -14.38 -28.42 -16.08
N ASN A 789 -13.80 -29.63 -15.84
CA ASN A 789 -12.90 -29.86 -14.72
C ASN A 789 -11.68 -28.93 -14.74
N LEU A 790 -11.05 -28.77 -15.92
CA LEU A 790 -9.90 -27.87 -16.10
C LEU A 790 -10.28 -26.41 -15.86
N SER A 791 -11.48 -25.97 -16.29
CA SER A 791 -11.98 -24.62 -16.03
C SER A 791 -12.12 -24.35 -14.53
N PHE A 792 -12.75 -25.27 -13.80
CA PHE A 792 -12.90 -25.16 -12.35
C PHE A 792 -11.55 -25.18 -11.62
N LEU A 793 -10.64 -26.08 -12.01
CA LEU A 793 -9.29 -26.15 -11.44
C LEU A 793 -8.49 -24.87 -11.68
N ALA A 794 -8.60 -24.27 -12.86
CA ALA A 794 -7.89 -23.04 -13.20
C ALA A 794 -8.42 -21.81 -12.47
N ILE A 795 -9.74 -21.71 -12.27
CA ILE A 795 -10.38 -20.47 -11.74
C ILE A 795 -10.69 -20.59 -10.24
N LEU A 796 -11.21 -21.75 -9.79
CA LEU A 796 -11.66 -21.98 -8.43
C LEU A 796 -10.78 -22.96 -7.63
N GLN A 797 -9.76 -23.52 -8.24
CA GLN A 797 -8.79 -24.48 -7.67
C GLN A 797 -9.43 -25.78 -7.14
N ARG A 798 -10.63 -26.10 -7.56
CA ARG A 798 -11.38 -27.32 -7.19
C ARG A 798 -12.05 -27.93 -8.42
N LYS A 799 -12.46 -29.16 -8.30
CA LYS A 799 -13.38 -29.78 -9.28
C LYS A 799 -14.81 -29.32 -9.04
N PRO A 800 -15.68 -29.32 -10.07
CA PRO A 800 -17.10 -29.10 -9.89
C PRO A 800 -17.71 -30.22 -9.01
N ASN A 801 -18.71 -29.88 -8.23
CA ASN A 801 -19.52 -30.91 -7.57
C ASN A 801 -20.46 -31.61 -8.59
N ALA A 802 -21.15 -32.66 -8.18
CA ALA A 802 -22.00 -33.44 -9.07
C ALA A 802 -23.15 -32.63 -9.71
N SER A 803 -23.73 -31.68 -8.97
CA SER A 803 -24.78 -30.78 -9.49
C SER A 803 -24.20 -29.82 -10.51
N GLU A 804 -23.12 -29.11 -10.16
CA GLU A 804 -22.45 -28.17 -11.08
C GLU A 804 -22.05 -28.88 -12.39
N LEU A 805 -21.47 -30.06 -12.31
CA LEU A 805 -21.06 -30.83 -13.48
C LEU A 805 -22.25 -31.19 -14.37
N LYS A 806 -23.38 -31.59 -13.77
CA LYS A 806 -24.61 -31.92 -14.45
C LYS A 806 -25.19 -30.67 -15.14
N ASP A 807 -25.32 -29.57 -14.42
CA ASP A 807 -25.90 -28.33 -14.91
C ASP A 807 -25.11 -27.76 -16.10
N PHE A 808 -23.78 -27.75 -16.02
CA PHE A 808 -22.93 -27.33 -17.15
C PHE A 808 -23.03 -28.26 -18.34
N LYS A 809 -23.10 -29.58 -18.16
CA LYS A 809 -23.29 -30.54 -19.26
C LYS A 809 -24.65 -30.34 -19.95
N GLU A 810 -25.71 -30.13 -19.20
CA GLU A 810 -27.05 -29.88 -19.73
C GLU A 810 -27.09 -28.56 -20.53
N MET A 811 -26.50 -27.51 -19.99
CA MET A 811 -26.40 -26.21 -20.66
C MET A 811 -25.64 -26.30 -21.99
N ILE A 812 -24.49 -26.98 -22.01
CA ILE A 812 -23.67 -27.14 -23.21
C ILE A 812 -24.43 -27.92 -24.30
N ASN A 813 -25.12 -28.99 -23.94
CA ASN A 813 -25.93 -29.78 -24.87
C ASN A 813 -27.10 -28.95 -25.47
N GLN A 814 -27.66 -28.02 -24.73
CA GLN A 814 -28.73 -27.14 -25.21
C GLN A 814 -28.21 -26.06 -26.17
N LEU A 815 -27.07 -25.44 -25.84
CA LEU A 815 -26.53 -24.29 -26.58
C LEU A 815 -25.79 -24.70 -27.86
N LYS A 816 -25.26 -25.94 -27.95
CA LYS A 816 -24.48 -26.48 -29.09
C LYS A 816 -23.35 -25.55 -29.57
N VAL A 817 -22.63 -24.95 -28.61
CA VAL A 817 -21.57 -23.98 -28.90
C VAL A 817 -20.20 -24.68 -28.84
N ASP A 818 -19.38 -24.49 -29.85
CA ASP A 818 -18.04 -25.10 -29.92
C ASP A 818 -17.07 -24.55 -28.85
N ASP A 819 -17.18 -23.27 -28.53
CA ASP A 819 -16.28 -22.56 -27.62
C ASP A 819 -16.81 -22.46 -26.19
N PHE A 820 -17.69 -23.37 -25.77
CA PHE A 820 -18.39 -23.35 -24.44
C PHE A 820 -17.41 -23.20 -23.24
N HIS A 821 -16.17 -23.64 -23.36
CA HIS A 821 -15.18 -23.49 -22.31
C HIS A 821 -14.86 -22.02 -21.98
N LYS A 822 -14.99 -21.11 -22.93
CA LYS A 822 -14.86 -19.67 -22.73
C LYS A 822 -16.01 -19.12 -21.87
N ASP A 823 -17.23 -19.59 -22.15
CA ASP A 823 -18.41 -19.17 -21.40
C ASP A 823 -18.37 -19.69 -19.95
N ILE A 824 -17.87 -20.94 -19.75
CA ILE A 824 -17.64 -21.47 -18.40
C ILE A 824 -16.61 -20.62 -17.64
N VAL A 825 -15.47 -20.35 -18.24
CA VAL A 825 -14.42 -19.52 -17.61
C VAL A 825 -14.96 -18.13 -17.30
N TRP A 826 -15.74 -17.51 -18.23
CA TRP A 826 -16.39 -16.23 -17.99
C TRP A 826 -17.34 -16.29 -16.79
N ALA A 827 -18.21 -17.31 -16.71
CA ALA A 827 -19.16 -17.49 -15.62
C ALA A 827 -18.45 -17.69 -14.28
N LEU A 828 -17.40 -18.53 -14.24
CA LEU A 828 -16.63 -18.77 -13.03
C LEU A 828 -15.91 -17.52 -12.53
N LEU A 829 -15.31 -16.72 -13.42
CA LEU A 829 -14.65 -15.44 -13.09
C LEU A 829 -15.63 -14.38 -12.54
N ASN A 830 -16.93 -14.47 -12.91
CA ASN A 830 -17.98 -13.61 -12.42
C ASN A 830 -18.71 -14.18 -11.18
N SER A 831 -18.30 -15.35 -10.69
CA SER A 831 -18.88 -15.98 -9.50
C SER A 831 -18.44 -15.30 -8.20
N HIS A 832 -19.27 -15.39 -7.16
CA HIS A 832 -18.87 -14.95 -5.83
C HIS A 832 -17.69 -15.74 -5.28
N GLU A 833 -17.60 -17.03 -5.57
CA GLU A 833 -16.50 -17.88 -5.11
C GLU A 833 -15.16 -17.40 -5.64
N PHE A 834 -15.10 -16.93 -6.89
CA PHE A 834 -13.87 -16.33 -7.44
C PHE A 834 -13.48 -15.05 -6.70
N MET A 835 -14.44 -14.21 -6.32
CA MET A 835 -14.19 -12.88 -5.76
C MET A 835 -13.77 -12.90 -4.28
N PHE A 836 -13.93 -14.04 -3.57
CA PHE A 836 -13.68 -14.12 -2.15
C PHE A 836 -12.50 -15.04 -1.79
N VAL A 837 -11.84 -14.67 -0.67
CA VAL A 837 -10.83 -15.47 0.03
C VAL A 837 -11.52 -16.18 1.18
N GLN A 838 -11.61 -17.51 1.10
CA GLN A 838 -12.27 -18.34 2.11
C GLN A 838 -11.30 -18.87 3.13
#